data_e858f0275523459e7fc2bf321e5b694b
#
_entry.id   e858f0275523459e7fc2bf321e5b694b
#
_cell.length_a   1.000
_cell.length_b   1.000
_cell.length_c   1.000
_cell.angle_alpha   90.00
_cell.angle_beta   90.00
_cell.angle_gamma   90.00
#
_symmetry.space_group_name_H-M   'P 1'
#
loop_
_entity.id
_entity.type
_entity.pdbx_description
1 polymer ?
#
loop_
_entity_poly.entity_id
_entity_poly.type
_entity_poly.pdbx_seq_one_letter_code
_entity_poly.pdbx_strand_id
1 'polypeptide(L)'
;MKENSYNNNMSELDEEKVNYQEILFKYIIHWPWFIASVLACLIGAWVYLHFQTPVYQVSASIMIKNDKKNGGGNTADLESLGLGGVITSTQSIDNEIEVLRSKTILKEVVNNLELYITYYDEDEFPKKELYKTSPVIVNMTAQEADKLPNAALVDMKLSPEGGLDVNLKIGLNEYNKHFDKLPAVLPTDAGTFGFTLKDSLSNGKIVGQSVVRNISAVVSQPFGVAKGYQWALEIAPTSKTTSVAVVSLMNTNIQRGQDFINKLMEMYNRNTNNDKNEVAEKTREFINERIKIIDEELGTTEDKLEAFKRNAGLTDISSDAQLAVSGNAEYEKKRVENGTQINLVRDLNKYINNPSNEYEVLPSNIGLSDNGLTTQIDRYNELIIERKRLLRTSTESNPMIVNLDTSIRAMKANVKAAIDGTLQGLLIVKADLDRESSRFSRRISDAPGQERQYVSIARQQEIKAGLYLMLLQKREENAITLAATANNAKIIDEPAAEGAPVSPKPRIIYLIALVVGVGLPVSIIFLIGLTKFKIEGRGDVEKLTSLPIVGDVPLTEEANGSIAVFENQNTLMSETFRNLRTNLQFMLENDQKVILVTSTVSGEGKSFISSNLAISLSLLGKKVVIVGLDIRKPGLNKIFNIPRKEQGITQYLSNPDKNLMDFVQPSDVSKNLFILPGGTVPPNPTELLARDSLDKAIEVLKKNFDYIILDTAPVGMVTDTLLVGRVADLSVYVCRADYTRKAEFTLINELADSNKLSNLCTVINGLDLQKKKYGYYYGYGKYGKYYGYGKRYGYGYGYGEQHRVKDE
;
A
#
# COMPACT_ATOMS: atom_id res chain seq x y z
N MET A 1 -29.12 58.65 -8.48
CA MET A 1 -27.67 58.48 -8.79
C MET A 1 -26.88 58.80 -7.53
N LYS A 2 -26.71 57.85 -6.67
CA LYS A 2 -25.70 57.77 -5.58
C LYS A 2 -25.99 56.46 -4.82
N GLU A 3 -25.71 55.40 -5.48
CA GLU A 3 -25.51 54.05 -4.91
C GLU A 3 -24.25 53.51 -5.58
N ASN A 4 -23.43 52.82 -4.86
CA ASN A 4 -22.16 52.18 -5.19
C ASN A 4 -20.86 52.91 -4.80
N SER A 5 -20.57 52.92 -3.52
CA SER A 5 -19.20 52.99 -3.02
C SER A 5 -18.99 52.31 -1.64
N TYR A 6 -19.66 51.17 -1.42
CA TYR A 6 -19.46 50.34 -0.21
C TYR A 6 -19.21 48.87 -0.58
N ASN A 7 -18.18 48.65 -1.38
CA ASN A 7 -17.75 47.24 -1.55
C ASN A 7 -16.36 47.19 -2.24
N ASN A 8 -15.33 47.67 -1.56
CA ASN A 8 -13.96 47.43 -2.02
C ASN A 8 -12.91 47.57 -0.89
N ASN A 9 -13.24 47.10 0.32
CA ASN A 9 -12.23 47.02 1.41
C ASN A 9 -12.36 45.69 2.17
N MET A 10 -12.50 44.59 1.45
CA MET A 10 -12.51 43.29 2.04
C MET A 10 -11.66 42.29 1.21
N SER A 11 -10.45 42.71 0.83
CA SER A 11 -9.50 41.79 0.19
C SER A 11 -8.05 42.23 0.29
N GLU A 12 -7.66 42.72 1.45
CA GLU A 12 -6.26 42.72 1.88
C GLU A 12 -6.19 42.03 3.25
N LEU A 13 -6.49 40.71 3.27
CA LEU A 13 -5.88 39.84 4.23
C LEU A 13 -4.41 39.80 3.83
N ASP A 14 -3.60 40.54 4.59
CA ASP A 14 -2.16 40.44 4.52
C ASP A 14 -1.80 38.94 4.52
N GLU A 15 -1.32 38.44 3.38
CA GLU A 15 -0.64 37.17 3.31
C GLU A 15 0.52 37.28 4.31
N GLU A 16 0.37 36.65 5.46
CA GLU A 16 1.46 36.44 6.42
C GLU A 16 2.65 35.93 5.61
N LYS A 17 3.61 36.78 5.33
CA LYS A 17 4.89 36.39 4.74
C LYS A 17 5.53 35.42 5.73
N VAL A 18 5.26 34.12 5.51
CA VAL A 18 5.84 33.03 6.29
C VAL A 18 7.35 33.24 6.26
N ASN A 19 7.93 33.57 7.36
CA ASN A 19 9.36 33.78 7.47
C ASN A 19 10.07 32.43 7.49
N TYR A 20 10.33 31.88 6.28
CA TYR A 20 10.95 30.57 6.09
C TYR A 20 12.29 30.46 6.87
N GLN A 21 12.99 31.58 7.09
CA GLN A 21 14.23 31.58 7.85
C GLN A 21 13.99 31.29 9.33
N GLU A 22 12.97 31.84 9.95
CA GLU A 22 12.60 31.54 11.34
C GLU A 22 12.22 30.08 11.54
N ILE A 23 11.43 29.54 10.58
CA ILE A 23 11.03 28.13 10.62
C ILE A 23 12.28 27.24 10.50
N LEU A 24 13.16 27.55 9.56
CA LEU A 24 14.37 26.75 9.32
C LEU A 24 15.30 26.75 10.55
N PHE A 25 15.52 27.93 11.17
CA PHE A 25 16.34 28.04 12.36
C PHE A 25 15.78 27.27 13.57
N LYS A 26 14.45 27.17 13.71
CA LYS A 26 13.80 26.39 14.76
C LYS A 26 14.19 24.89 14.69
N TYR A 27 14.36 24.36 13.47
CA TYR A 27 14.78 22.96 13.26
C TYR A 27 16.29 22.80 13.34
N ILE A 28 17.07 23.73 12.79
CA ILE A 28 18.54 23.68 12.79
C ILE A 28 19.10 23.68 14.21
N ILE A 29 18.49 24.37 15.15
CA ILE A 29 18.97 24.43 16.54
C ILE A 29 18.92 23.04 17.21
N HIS A 30 18.08 22.14 16.68
CA HIS A 30 17.90 20.77 17.18
C HIS A 30 18.64 19.71 16.32
N TRP A 31 19.61 20.13 15.50
CA TRP A 31 20.36 19.25 14.60
C TRP A 31 20.94 17.97 15.27
N PRO A 32 21.38 17.96 16.56
CA PRO A 32 21.89 16.74 17.17
C PRO A 32 20.81 15.65 17.29
N TRP A 33 19.54 16.05 17.52
CA TRP A 33 18.41 15.14 17.58
C TRP A 33 18.09 14.52 16.20
N PHE A 34 18.30 15.30 15.13
CA PHE A 34 18.16 14.76 13.77
C PHE A 34 19.23 13.72 13.46
N ILE A 35 20.49 13.98 13.83
CA ILE A 35 21.56 13.00 13.65
C ILE A 35 21.29 11.75 14.49
N ALA A 36 20.92 11.89 15.74
CA ALA A 36 20.63 10.76 16.63
C ALA A 36 19.46 9.91 16.10
N SER A 37 18.37 10.56 15.63
CA SER A 37 17.20 9.89 15.06
C SER A 37 17.53 9.16 13.76
N VAL A 38 18.23 9.81 12.84
CA VAL A 38 18.65 9.21 11.56
C VAL A 38 19.57 8.02 11.82
N LEU A 39 20.53 8.17 12.73
CA LEU A 39 21.47 7.10 13.07
C LEU A 39 20.74 5.90 13.69
N ALA A 40 19.80 6.15 14.60
CA ALA A 40 18.96 5.10 15.20
C ALA A 40 18.11 4.39 14.14
N CYS A 41 17.48 5.13 13.21
CA CYS A 41 16.69 4.55 12.12
C CYS A 41 17.56 3.75 11.14
N LEU A 42 18.78 4.22 10.82
CA LEU A 42 19.71 3.51 9.95
C LEU A 42 20.25 2.22 10.59
N ILE A 43 20.54 2.26 11.91
CA ILE A 43 20.89 1.06 12.66
C ILE A 43 19.71 0.08 12.67
N GLY A 44 18.50 0.55 12.93
CA GLY A 44 17.29 -0.28 12.86
C GLY A 44 17.08 -0.92 11.47
N ALA A 45 17.29 -0.15 10.40
CA ALA A 45 17.23 -0.66 9.03
C ALA A 45 18.33 -1.68 8.74
N TRP A 46 19.55 -1.46 9.23
CA TRP A 46 20.65 -2.41 9.11
C TRP A 46 20.36 -3.72 9.85
N VAL A 47 19.87 -3.62 11.09
CA VAL A 47 19.43 -4.78 11.87
C VAL A 47 18.33 -5.53 11.14
N TYR A 48 17.29 -4.82 10.67
CA TYR A 48 16.20 -5.42 9.92
C TYR A 48 16.70 -6.16 8.67
N LEU A 49 17.59 -5.54 7.88
CA LEU A 49 18.17 -6.15 6.67
C LEU A 49 19.03 -7.39 7.01
N HIS A 50 19.73 -7.36 8.16
CA HIS A 50 20.56 -8.48 8.59
C HIS A 50 19.75 -9.72 8.95
N PHE A 51 18.50 -9.54 9.39
CA PHE A 51 17.60 -10.63 9.78
C PHE A 51 16.68 -11.10 8.64
N GLN A 52 16.68 -10.44 7.49
CA GLN A 52 15.86 -10.85 6.36
C GLN A 52 16.58 -11.84 5.44
N THR A 53 15.88 -12.90 5.06
CA THR A 53 16.37 -13.84 4.06
C THR A 53 16.28 -13.22 2.66
N PRO A 54 17.35 -13.31 1.84
CA PRO A 54 17.31 -12.81 0.48
C PRO A 54 16.37 -13.64 -0.39
N VAL A 55 15.55 -12.97 -1.19
CA VAL A 55 14.65 -13.60 -2.17
C VAL A 55 15.17 -13.29 -3.57
N TYR A 56 15.33 -14.30 -4.37
CA TYR A 56 15.81 -14.22 -5.75
C TYR A 56 14.64 -14.42 -6.71
N GLN A 57 14.69 -13.74 -7.84
CA GLN A 57 13.81 -14.01 -8.96
C GLN A 57 14.53 -14.97 -9.90
N VAL A 58 13.95 -16.14 -10.09
CA VAL A 58 14.40 -17.12 -11.07
C VAL A 58 13.48 -17.03 -12.27
N SER A 59 14.02 -16.75 -13.45
CA SER A 59 13.26 -16.59 -14.67
C SER A 59 13.73 -17.51 -15.76
N ALA A 60 12.79 -17.96 -16.62
CA ALA A 60 13.04 -18.75 -17.82
C ALA A 60 12.18 -18.26 -18.95
N SER A 61 12.73 -18.25 -20.18
CA SER A 61 11.95 -17.97 -21.39
C SER A 61 11.47 -19.27 -22.00
N ILE A 62 10.17 -19.36 -22.25
CA ILE A 62 9.54 -20.54 -22.86
C ILE A 62 8.84 -20.17 -24.16
N MET A 63 8.90 -21.04 -25.15
CA MET A 63 8.11 -20.93 -26.35
C MET A 63 6.98 -21.94 -26.28
N ILE A 64 5.75 -21.48 -26.41
CA ILE A 64 4.55 -22.30 -26.44
C ILE A 64 4.16 -22.46 -27.91
N LYS A 65 4.23 -23.69 -28.44
CA LYS A 65 3.84 -23.98 -29.81
C LYS A 65 2.32 -23.98 -29.93
N ASN A 66 1.82 -23.29 -30.92
CA ASN A 66 0.39 -23.28 -31.24
C ASN A 66 0.13 -24.30 -32.34
N ASP A 67 -0.42 -25.47 -32.00
CA ASP A 67 -0.63 -26.58 -32.96
C ASP A 67 -1.71 -26.30 -34.00
N LYS A 68 -2.39 -25.15 -33.98
CA LYS A 68 -3.44 -24.79 -34.95
C LYS A 68 -2.95 -24.57 -36.39
N LYS A 69 -1.63 -24.62 -36.64
CA LYS A 69 -1.10 -24.47 -38.01
C LYS A 69 -0.89 -25.79 -38.77
N ASN A 70 -1.02 -26.97 -38.13
CA ASN A 70 -0.71 -28.28 -38.79
C ASN A 70 -1.93 -29.17 -39.07
N GLY A 71 -3.15 -28.71 -38.77
CA GLY A 71 -4.35 -29.37 -39.31
C GLY A 71 -4.48 -29.00 -40.80
N GLY A 72 -3.99 -29.84 -41.65
CA GLY A 72 -4.02 -29.65 -43.12
C GLY A 72 -5.46 -29.54 -43.68
N GLY A 73 -5.94 -28.33 -43.78
CA GLY A 73 -7.20 -27.93 -44.39
C GLY A 73 -7.16 -26.45 -44.66
N ASN A 74 -6.95 -26.06 -45.87
CA ASN A 74 -7.11 -24.78 -46.56
C ASN A 74 -7.58 -23.58 -45.71
N THR A 75 -6.74 -23.10 -44.78
CA THR A 75 -6.93 -21.78 -44.15
C THR A 75 -6.64 -20.64 -45.15
N ALA A 76 -5.95 -20.92 -46.25
CA ALA A 76 -5.71 -19.98 -47.33
C ALA A 76 -7.02 -19.53 -48.05
N ASP A 77 -8.07 -20.37 -48.07
CA ASP A 77 -9.34 -20.02 -48.70
C ASP A 77 -10.23 -19.13 -47.80
N LEU A 78 -10.05 -19.18 -46.48
CA LEU A 78 -10.75 -18.27 -45.53
C LEU A 78 -10.10 -16.89 -45.44
N GLU A 79 -8.79 -16.79 -45.62
CA GLU A 79 -8.06 -15.52 -45.69
C GLU A 79 -8.45 -14.71 -46.96
N SER A 80 -8.77 -15.41 -48.09
CA SER A 80 -9.22 -14.78 -49.33
C SER A 80 -10.65 -14.18 -49.25
N LEU A 81 -11.44 -14.59 -48.25
CA LEU A 81 -12.82 -14.12 -48.04
C LEU A 81 -12.92 -12.94 -47.07
N GLY A 82 -11.79 -12.35 -46.64
CA GLY A 82 -11.79 -11.13 -45.82
C GLY A 82 -12.32 -11.28 -44.39
N LEU A 83 -12.55 -12.51 -43.90
CA LEU A 83 -13.07 -12.80 -42.55
C LEU A 83 -11.95 -13.23 -41.56
N GLY A 84 -10.69 -13.17 -41.98
CA GLY A 84 -9.50 -13.55 -41.20
C GLY A 84 -9.02 -12.53 -40.16
N GLY A 85 -9.69 -11.44 -40.00
CA GLY A 85 -9.27 -10.42 -39.06
C GLY A 85 -10.06 -10.42 -37.75
N VAL A 86 -9.49 -10.91 -36.72
CA VAL A 86 -9.89 -10.70 -35.28
C VAL A 86 -10.16 -11.99 -34.47
N ILE A 87 -9.63 -13.13 -34.81
CA ILE A 87 -9.48 -14.20 -33.80
C ILE A 87 -7.98 -14.31 -33.50
N THR A 88 -7.57 -13.44 -32.57
CA THR A 88 -6.21 -13.20 -32.20
C THR A 88 -5.56 -14.43 -31.55
N SER A 89 -4.33 -14.69 -31.95
CA SER A 89 -3.41 -15.66 -31.36
C SER A 89 -3.19 -15.51 -29.85
N THR A 90 -3.57 -14.37 -29.25
CA THR A 90 -3.47 -14.07 -27.83
C THR A 90 -4.36 -14.94 -26.95
N GLN A 91 -5.57 -15.28 -27.37
CA GLN A 91 -6.45 -16.11 -26.54
C GLN A 91 -5.90 -17.54 -26.32
N SER A 92 -5.09 -18.06 -27.27
CA SER A 92 -4.51 -19.39 -27.10
C SER A 92 -3.32 -19.41 -26.15
N ILE A 93 -2.51 -18.36 -26.10
CA ILE A 93 -1.37 -18.26 -25.18
C ILE A 93 -1.84 -18.02 -23.77
N ASP A 94 -2.81 -17.13 -23.58
CA ASP A 94 -3.37 -16.85 -22.27
C ASP A 94 -4.00 -18.11 -21.64
N ASN A 95 -4.67 -18.93 -22.43
CA ASN A 95 -5.21 -20.22 -21.97
C ASN A 95 -4.10 -21.18 -21.53
N GLU A 96 -3.00 -21.27 -22.28
CA GLU A 96 -1.87 -22.13 -21.92
C GLU A 96 -1.14 -21.63 -20.66
N ILE A 97 -1.07 -20.31 -20.48
CA ILE A 97 -0.57 -19.69 -19.26
C ILE A 97 -1.44 -20.07 -18.05
N GLU A 98 -2.75 -20.05 -18.19
CA GLU A 98 -3.66 -20.46 -17.11
C GLU A 98 -3.54 -21.96 -16.80
N VAL A 99 -3.30 -22.79 -17.83
CA VAL A 99 -3.02 -24.21 -17.64
C VAL A 99 -1.71 -24.41 -16.85
N LEU A 100 -0.64 -23.69 -17.21
CA LEU A 100 0.63 -23.73 -16.48
C LEU A 100 0.49 -23.29 -15.02
N ARG A 101 -0.42 -22.36 -14.71
CA ARG A 101 -0.74 -21.89 -13.36
C ARG A 101 -1.75 -22.76 -12.63
N SER A 102 -2.23 -23.84 -13.25
CA SER A 102 -3.24 -24.70 -12.66
C SER A 102 -2.71 -25.40 -11.40
N LYS A 103 -3.55 -25.49 -10.38
CA LYS A 103 -3.21 -26.14 -9.11
C LYS A 103 -2.85 -27.62 -9.31
N THR A 104 -3.39 -28.26 -10.32
CA THR A 104 -3.14 -29.66 -10.65
C THR A 104 -1.69 -29.85 -11.02
N ILE A 105 -1.21 -29.10 -12.01
CA ILE A 105 0.18 -29.21 -12.47
C ILE A 105 1.13 -28.79 -11.33
N LEU A 106 0.82 -27.69 -10.63
CA LEU A 106 1.66 -27.22 -9.53
C LEU A 106 1.74 -28.25 -8.41
N LYS A 107 0.63 -28.94 -8.08
CA LYS A 107 0.64 -30.04 -7.11
C LYS A 107 1.49 -31.23 -7.58
N GLU A 108 1.41 -31.57 -8.86
CA GLU A 108 2.26 -32.62 -9.43
C GLU A 108 3.74 -32.26 -9.33
N VAL A 109 4.10 -30.99 -9.62
CA VAL A 109 5.47 -30.49 -9.45
C VAL A 109 5.92 -30.58 -7.99
N VAL A 110 5.08 -30.08 -7.05
CA VAL A 110 5.35 -30.12 -5.61
C VAL A 110 5.54 -31.56 -5.13
N ASN A 111 4.71 -32.49 -5.58
CA ASN A 111 4.81 -33.91 -5.23
C ASN A 111 6.08 -34.57 -5.81
N ASN A 112 6.40 -34.31 -7.07
CA ASN A 112 7.57 -34.90 -7.74
C ASN A 112 8.90 -34.39 -7.20
N LEU A 113 8.96 -33.16 -6.75
CA LEU A 113 10.16 -32.55 -6.15
C LEU A 113 10.15 -32.59 -4.63
N GLU A 114 9.12 -33.19 -4.01
CA GLU A 114 8.93 -33.26 -2.55
C GLU A 114 9.02 -31.88 -1.85
N LEU A 115 8.55 -30.82 -2.53
CA LEU A 115 8.64 -29.45 -2.04
C LEU A 115 7.76 -29.17 -0.82
N TYR A 116 6.91 -30.11 -0.45
CA TYR A 116 6.12 -30.05 0.78
C TYR A 116 6.96 -30.33 2.03
N ILE A 117 8.24 -30.74 1.89
CA ILE A 117 9.23 -30.87 2.96
C ILE A 117 10.29 -29.79 2.74
N THR A 118 10.39 -28.86 3.68
CA THR A 118 11.40 -27.79 3.61
C THR A 118 12.35 -27.91 4.78
N TYR A 119 13.66 -27.89 4.54
CA TYR A 119 14.71 -28.03 5.55
C TYR A 119 15.39 -26.70 5.81
N TYR A 120 15.69 -26.41 7.08
CA TYR A 120 16.40 -25.25 7.54
C TYR A 120 17.58 -25.60 8.41
N ASP A 121 18.65 -24.84 8.29
CA ASP A 121 19.77 -24.86 9.20
C ASP A 121 19.43 -24.02 10.44
N GLU A 122 19.43 -24.65 11.62
CA GLU A 122 19.16 -23.97 12.89
C GLU A 122 20.41 -23.33 13.49
N ASP A 123 21.61 -23.71 13.04
CA ASP A 123 22.87 -23.17 13.52
C ASP A 123 23.26 -21.86 12.82
N GLU A 124 22.64 -21.54 11.66
CA GLU A 124 22.80 -20.27 10.95
C GLU A 124 21.67 -19.29 11.26
N PHE A 125 22.01 -18.04 11.44
CA PHE A 125 21.01 -16.97 11.63
C PHE A 125 21.24 -15.83 10.63
N PRO A 126 20.25 -15.46 9.80
CA PRO A 126 18.90 -16.03 9.68
C PRO A 126 18.92 -17.47 9.16
N LYS A 127 17.90 -18.28 9.55
CA LYS A 127 17.77 -19.67 9.15
C LYS A 127 17.90 -19.84 7.65
N LYS A 128 18.86 -20.64 7.19
CA LYS A 128 19.10 -20.89 5.78
C LYS A 128 18.38 -22.14 5.31
N GLU A 129 17.69 -22.02 4.19
CA GLU A 129 17.04 -23.16 3.56
C GLU A 129 18.09 -24.12 2.94
N LEU A 130 18.05 -25.38 3.35
CA LEU A 130 19.01 -26.40 2.91
C LEU A 130 18.60 -27.10 1.60
N TYR A 131 17.34 -27.05 1.22
CA TYR A 131 16.77 -27.74 0.04
C TYR A 131 17.37 -29.16 -0.15
N LYS A 132 18.12 -29.39 -1.23
CA LYS A 132 18.79 -30.67 -1.50
C LYS A 132 20.09 -30.91 -0.74
N THR A 133 20.54 -29.95 0.09
CA THR A 133 21.80 -30.07 0.83
C THR A 133 21.64 -30.60 2.26
N SER A 134 20.41 -30.85 2.71
CA SER A 134 20.15 -31.44 4.01
C SER A 134 20.87 -32.79 4.18
N PRO A 135 21.56 -33.02 5.28
CA PRO A 135 22.23 -34.32 5.58
C PRO A 135 21.22 -35.39 5.98
N VAL A 136 20.07 -35.03 6.55
CA VAL A 136 19.00 -35.94 6.92
C VAL A 136 17.79 -35.66 6.01
N ILE A 137 17.24 -36.73 5.44
CA ILE A 137 16.05 -36.69 4.60
C ILE A 137 14.87 -37.24 5.40
N VAL A 138 13.79 -36.47 5.47
CA VAL A 138 12.51 -36.91 6.04
C VAL A 138 11.69 -37.49 4.92
N ASN A 139 11.29 -38.74 5.03
CA ASN A 139 10.46 -39.42 4.04
C ASN A 139 9.03 -39.50 4.56
N MET A 140 8.12 -38.91 3.84
CA MET A 140 6.67 -39.00 4.04
C MET A 140 6.00 -38.93 2.67
N THR A 141 5.01 -39.78 2.43
CA THR A 141 4.33 -39.75 1.14
C THR A 141 3.45 -38.49 1.01
N ALA A 142 3.29 -38.00 -0.22
CA ALA A 142 2.43 -36.83 -0.49
C ALA A 142 0.97 -37.09 -0.02
N GLN A 143 0.50 -38.34 -0.11
CA GLN A 143 -0.85 -38.73 0.34
C GLN A 143 -1.02 -38.67 1.86
N GLU A 144 0.02 -39.01 2.63
CA GLU A 144 0.03 -38.86 4.09
C GLU A 144 0.17 -37.38 4.49
N ALA A 145 1.03 -36.64 3.81
CA ALA A 145 1.21 -35.21 4.04
C ALA A 145 -0.07 -34.40 3.76
N ASP A 146 -0.87 -34.77 2.77
CA ASP A 146 -2.18 -34.16 2.50
C ASP A 146 -3.20 -34.38 3.65
N LYS A 147 -3.03 -35.42 4.47
CA LYS A 147 -3.91 -35.71 5.61
C LYS A 147 -3.49 -35.03 6.90
N LEU A 148 -2.33 -34.39 6.94
CA LEU A 148 -1.87 -33.67 8.12
C LEU A 148 -2.86 -32.55 8.50
N PRO A 149 -3.30 -32.45 9.78
CA PRO A 149 -4.19 -31.39 10.21
C PRO A 149 -3.53 -30.01 10.17
N ASN A 150 -2.22 -29.95 10.41
CA ASN A 150 -1.36 -28.77 10.37
C ASN A 150 0.01 -29.14 9.84
N ALA A 151 0.83 -28.15 9.51
CA ALA A 151 2.22 -28.42 9.17
C ALA A 151 2.94 -29.11 10.36
N ALA A 152 3.69 -30.16 10.05
CA ALA A 152 4.49 -30.86 11.05
C ALA A 152 5.87 -30.21 11.11
N LEU A 153 6.29 -29.84 12.32
CA LEU A 153 7.63 -29.32 12.60
C LEU A 153 8.49 -30.45 13.13
N VAL A 154 9.64 -30.69 12.52
CA VAL A 154 10.54 -31.77 12.84
C VAL A 154 11.90 -31.16 13.17
N ASP A 155 12.22 -31.05 14.46
CA ASP A 155 13.53 -30.62 14.90
C ASP A 155 14.41 -31.85 15.04
N MET A 156 15.55 -31.83 14.37
CA MET A 156 16.49 -32.98 14.27
C MET A 156 17.87 -32.57 14.71
N LYS A 157 18.45 -33.34 15.62
CA LYS A 157 19.88 -33.21 16.01
C LYS A 157 20.64 -34.44 15.59
N LEU A 158 21.58 -34.26 14.68
CA LEU A 158 22.43 -35.30 14.21
C LEU A 158 23.69 -35.39 15.12
N SER A 159 23.86 -36.54 15.78
CA SER A 159 25.00 -36.80 16.62
C SER A 159 26.22 -37.19 15.78
N PRO A 160 27.46 -36.89 16.21
CA PRO A 160 28.68 -37.29 15.50
C PRO A 160 28.81 -38.77 15.27
N GLU A 161 28.18 -39.58 16.13
CA GLU A 161 28.18 -41.05 16.09
C GLU A 161 27.12 -41.66 15.15
N GLY A 162 26.34 -40.81 14.46
CA GLY A 162 25.30 -41.21 13.50
C GLY A 162 23.90 -41.41 14.10
N GLY A 163 23.72 -41.17 15.41
CA GLY A 163 22.40 -41.12 16.05
C GLY A 163 21.63 -39.86 15.71
N LEU A 164 20.30 -39.94 15.77
CA LEU A 164 19.38 -38.84 15.46
C LEU A 164 18.39 -38.64 16.61
N ASP A 165 18.40 -37.45 17.21
CA ASP A 165 17.36 -36.99 18.10
C ASP A 165 16.27 -36.26 17.28
N VAL A 166 15.04 -36.70 17.40
CA VAL A 166 13.89 -36.13 16.68
C VAL A 166 12.89 -35.63 17.68
N ASN A 167 12.56 -34.36 17.55
CA ASN A 167 11.40 -33.73 18.17
C ASN A 167 10.39 -33.37 17.07
N LEU A 168 9.30 -34.09 17.02
CA LEU A 168 8.23 -33.88 16.01
C LEU A 168 7.01 -33.25 16.68
N LYS A 169 6.56 -32.10 16.16
CA LYS A 169 5.37 -31.38 16.60
C LYS A 169 4.33 -31.33 15.51
N ILE A 170 3.14 -31.88 15.80
CA ILE A 170 1.97 -31.86 14.91
C ILE A 170 0.81 -31.21 15.67
N GLY A 171 0.52 -29.94 15.42
CA GLY A 171 -0.47 -29.19 16.18
C GLY A 171 -0.11 -29.12 17.67
N LEU A 172 -0.89 -29.78 18.53
CA LEU A 172 -0.65 -29.83 19.98
C LEU A 172 0.12 -31.07 20.42
N ASN A 173 0.32 -32.04 19.55
CA ASN A 173 1.00 -33.29 19.86
C ASN A 173 2.51 -33.16 19.63
N GLU A 174 3.29 -33.60 20.59
CA GLU A 174 4.74 -33.62 20.54
C GLU A 174 5.26 -35.05 20.75
N TYR A 175 6.15 -35.49 19.84
CA TYR A 175 6.76 -36.80 19.85
C TYR A 175 8.29 -36.62 19.92
N ASN A 176 8.91 -37.09 21.03
CA ASN A 176 10.36 -37.04 21.23
C ASN A 176 10.90 -38.44 21.13
N LYS A 177 11.85 -38.69 20.24
CA LYS A 177 12.48 -39.98 20.06
C LYS A 177 13.95 -39.87 19.67
N HIS A 178 14.74 -40.74 20.30
CA HIS A 178 16.15 -40.96 19.92
C HIS A 178 16.25 -42.20 19.05
N PHE A 179 17.10 -42.14 18.03
CA PHE A 179 17.44 -43.24 17.15
C PHE A 179 18.95 -43.41 17.10
N ASP A 180 19.45 -44.60 17.45
CA ASP A 180 20.88 -44.89 17.45
C ASP A 180 21.45 -45.01 16.03
N LYS A 181 20.62 -45.42 15.06
CA LYS A 181 21.02 -45.63 13.65
C LYS A 181 19.95 -45.22 12.68
N LEU A 182 20.34 -44.75 11.50
CA LEU A 182 19.49 -44.49 10.36
C LEU A 182 19.69 -45.57 9.29
N PRO A 183 18.69 -45.97 8.51
CA PRO A 183 17.31 -45.41 8.46
C PRO A 183 16.45 -45.75 9.65
N ALA A 184 15.58 -44.81 10.07
CA ALA A 184 14.65 -44.95 11.19
C ALA A 184 13.24 -44.50 10.80
N VAL A 185 12.25 -45.03 11.55
CA VAL A 185 10.85 -44.71 11.27
C VAL A 185 10.14 -44.32 12.57
N LEU A 186 9.36 -43.26 12.54
CA LEU A 186 8.52 -42.78 13.62
C LEU A 186 7.07 -42.85 13.19
N PRO A 187 6.30 -43.85 13.61
CA PRO A 187 4.87 -43.89 13.38
C PRO A 187 4.17 -42.89 14.30
N THR A 188 3.21 -42.15 13.75
CA THR A 188 2.35 -41.18 14.48
C THR A 188 0.90 -41.39 14.07
N ASP A 189 -0.01 -40.80 14.82
CA ASP A 189 -1.45 -40.83 14.50
C ASP A 189 -1.81 -40.16 13.17
N ALA A 190 -0.94 -39.25 12.71
CA ALA A 190 -1.15 -38.46 11.48
C ALA A 190 -0.39 -39.01 10.24
N GLY A 191 0.42 -40.04 10.42
CA GLY A 191 1.20 -40.67 9.33
C GLY A 191 2.58 -41.16 9.81
N THR A 192 3.33 -41.72 8.90
CA THR A 192 4.62 -42.32 9.17
C THR A 192 5.77 -41.44 8.68
N PHE A 193 6.64 -41.01 9.59
CA PHE A 193 7.83 -40.23 9.27
C PHE A 193 9.05 -41.14 9.20
N GLY A 194 9.64 -41.25 8.03
CA GLY A 194 10.91 -41.94 7.83
C GLY A 194 12.08 -40.97 7.87
N PHE A 195 13.22 -41.42 8.40
CA PHE A 195 14.45 -40.59 8.44
C PHE A 195 15.59 -41.39 7.81
N THR A 196 16.24 -40.79 6.81
CA THR A 196 17.35 -41.41 6.11
C THR A 196 18.55 -40.46 6.01
N LEU A 197 19.76 -40.98 6.05
CA LEU A 197 20.93 -40.18 5.72
C LEU A 197 21.06 -40.05 4.19
N LYS A 198 21.51 -38.92 3.74
CA LYS A 198 21.82 -38.70 2.31
C LYS A 198 22.97 -39.62 1.90
N ASP A 199 22.91 -40.27 0.74
CA ASP A 199 23.89 -41.22 0.23
C ASP A 199 25.32 -40.72 0.22
N SER A 200 25.54 -39.42 0.02
CA SER A 200 26.88 -38.81 0.08
C SER A 200 27.53 -38.88 1.48
N LEU A 201 26.72 -39.14 2.53
CA LEU A 201 27.17 -39.29 3.91
C LEU A 201 27.11 -40.74 4.41
N SER A 202 26.45 -41.65 3.65
CA SER A 202 26.27 -43.04 4.06
C SER A 202 27.55 -43.87 4.00
N ASN A 203 28.59 -43.41 3.32
CA ASN A 203 29.90 -44.11 3.19
C ASN A 203 30.86 -43.88 4.38
N GLY A 204 30.34 -43.63 5.59
CA GLY A 204 31.10 -43.74 6.84
C GLY A 204 32.20 -42.67 7.05
N LYS A 205 32.31 -41.65 6.22
CA LYS A 205 33.21 -40.51 6.43
C LYS A 205 32.44 -39.21 6.57
N ILE A 206 32.00 -38.95 7.79
CA ILE A 206 31.72 -37.56 8.24
C ILE A 206 33.11 -36.90 8.38
N VAL A 207 33.78 -36.64 7.27
CA VAL A 207 35.13 -36.07 7.28
C VAL A 207 35.06 -34.64 6.80
N GLY A 208 35.19 -33.74 7.76
CA GLY A 208 35.71 -32.40 7.55
C GLY A 208 34.70 -31.35 7.06
N GLN A 209 34.48 -30.40 7.92
CA GLN A 209 33.83 -29.09 7.78
C GLN A 209 32.33 -29.09 7.87
N SER A 210 31.88 -28.58 9.03
CA SER A 210 30.51 -28.09 9.35
C SER A 210 29.37 -28.97 8.85
N VAL A 211 29.28 -30.19 9.35
CA VAL A 211 28.03 -30.94 9.29
C VAL A 211 27.01 -30.17 10.09
N VAL A 212 25.97 -29.73 9.46
CA VAL A 212 24.82 -29.08 10.11
C VAL A 212 24.32 -30.08 11.15
N ARG A 213 24.41 -29.70 12.42
CA ARG A 213 24.04 -30.58 13.54
C ARG A 213 22.60 -30.41 13.98
N ASN A 214 22.10 -29.20 13.86
CA ASN A 214 20.72 -28.87 14.20
C ASN A 214 19.95 -28.52 12.91
N ILE A 215 19.00 -29.35 12.54
CA ILE A 215 18.21 -29.21 11.31
C ILE A 215 16.75 -29.14 11.72
N SER A 216 16.01 -28.18 11.23
CA SER A 216 14.57 -28.25 11.29
C SER A 216 13.98 -28.59 9.92
N ALA A 217 12.98 -29.44 9.88
CA ALA A 217 12.20 -29.72 8.69
C ALA A 217 10.74 -29.36 8.94
N VAL A 218 10.12 -28.76 7.95
CA VAL A 218 8.69 -28.44 7.97
C VAL A 218 8.00 -29.27 6.89
N VAL A 219 7.11 -30.16 7.31
CA VAL A 219 6.29 -30.95 6.41
C VAL A 219 4.92 -30.30 6.32
N SER A 220 4.59 -29.80 5.14
CA SER A 220 3.35 -29.07 4.87
C SER A 220 2.44 -29.87 3.95
N GLN A 221 1.16 -29.52 3.91
CA GLN A 221 0.23 -30.13 2.95
C GLN A 221 0.64 -29.77 1.51
N PRO A 222 0.86 -30.74 0.60
CA PRO A 222 1.22 -30.48 -0.79
C PRO A 222 0.31 -29.51 -1.50
N PHE A 223 -0.99 -29.58 -1.27
CA PHE A 223 -1.96 -28.64 -1.85
C PHE A 223 -1.73 -27.19 -1.37
N GLY A 224 -1.43 -27.00 -0.09
CA GLY A 224 -1.12 -25.69 0.50
C GLY A 224 0.14 -25.09 -0.11
N VAL A 225 1.18 -25.92 -0.28
CA VAL A 225 2.45 -25.53 -0.91
C VAL A 225 2.23 -25.17 -2.38
N ALA A 226 1.47 -25.98 -3.14
CA ALA A 226 1.14 -25.69 -4.54
C ALA A 226 0.39 -24.34 -4.68
N LYS A 227 -0.52 -24.04 -3.75
CA LYS A 227 -1.19 -22.73 -3.71
C LYS A 227 -0.21 -21.59 -3.44
N GLY A 228 0.77 -21.79 -2.56
CA GLY A 228 1.86 -20.83 -2.34
C GLY A 228 2.65 -20.54 -3.61
N TYR A 229 3.03 -21.58 -4.34
CA TYR A 229 3.71 -21.45 -5.62
C TYR A 229 2.84 -20.77 -6.68
N GLN A 230 1.53 -21.01 -6.70
CA GLN A 230 0.61 -20.32 -7.62
C GLN A 230 0.65 -18.80 -7.45
N TRP A 231 0.79 -18.31 -6.21
CA TRP A 231 0.92 -16.87 -5.92
C TRP A 231 2.31 -16.32 -6.25
N ALA A 232 3.35 -17.12 -6.06
CA ALA A 232 4.72 -16.72 -6.29
C ALA A 232 5.13 -16.83 -7.78
N LEU A 233 4.38 -17.59 -8.59
CA LEU A 233 4.64 -17.83 -10.00
C LEU A 233 4.00 -16.74 -10.85
N GLU A 234 4.81 -16.01 -11.57
CA GLU A 234 4.38 -15.04 -12.57
C GLU A 234 4.72 -15.54 -13.97
N ILE A 235 3.74 -15.63 -14.83
CA ILE A 235 3.92 -16.02 -16.24
C ILE A 235 3.31 -14.91 -17.08
N ALA A 236 4.15 -14.28 -17.90
CA ALA A 236 3.71 -13.20 -18.77
C ALA A 236 4.24 -13.39 -20.20
N PRO A 237 3.42 -13.13 -21.23
CA PRO A 237 3.89 -13.16 -22.61
C PRO A 237 4.86 -12.00 -22.85
N THR A 238 5.92 -12.26 -23.62
CA THR A 238 6.93 -11.23 -23.94
C THR A 238 6.33 -10.10 -24.79
N SER A 239 5.38 -10.43 -25.64
CA SER A 239 4.57 -9.46 -26.40
C SER A 239 3.23 -10.09 -26.81
N LYS A 240 2.26 -9.26 -27.19
CA LYS A 240 0.91 -9.69 -27.59
C LYS A 240 0.88 -10.55 -28.88
N THR A 241 1.96 -10.57 -29.64
CA THR A 241 2.03 -11.23 -30.96
C THR A 241 2.98 -12.43 -30.98
N THR A 242 3.73 -12.66 -29.90
CA THR A 242 4.71 -13.76 -29.85
C THR A 242 4.19 -14.95 -29.07
N SER A 243 4.67 -16.14 -29.44
CA SER A 243 4.43 -17.38 -28.70
C SER A 243 5.44 -17.62 -27.58
N VAL A 244 6.13 -16.56 -27.15
CA VAL A 244 7.14 -16.63 -26.08
C VAL A 244 6.58 -16.02 -24.82
N ALA A 245 6.69 -16.75 -23.71
CA ALA A 245 6.34 -16.27 -22.38
C ALA A 245 7.56 -16.37 -21.44
N VAL A 246 7.64 -15.44 -20.50
CA VAL A 246 8.62 -15.48 -19.41
C VAL A 246 7.93 -16.04 -18.18
N VAL A 247 8.50 -17.09 -17.63
CA VAL A 247 8.10 -17.71 -16.36
C VAL A 247 9.04 -17.22 -15.28
N SER A 248 8.52 -16.51 -14.29
CA SER A 248 9.29 -15.95 -13.18
C SER A 248 8.80 -16.52 -11.86
N LEU A 249 9.70 -16.90 -10.99
CA LEU A 249 9.41 -17.43 -9.67
C LEU A 249 10.28 -16.72 -8.63
N MET A 250 9.65 -16.19 -7.58
CA MET A 250 10.37 -15.65 -6.43
C MET A 250 10.63 -16.76 -5.42
N ASN A 251 11.91 -17.00 -5.09
CA ASN A 251 12.29 -18.03 -4.14
C ASN A 251 13.54 -17.64 -3.33
N THR A 252 13.65 -18.13 -2.10
CA THR A 252 14.83 -17.94 -1.24
C THR A 252 16.02 -18.78 -1.67
N ASN A 253 15.74 -19.91 -2.32
CA ASN A 253 16.78 -20.83 -2.84
C ASN A 253 16.72 -20.87 -4.37
N ILE A 254 17.81 -20.45 -5.01
CA ILE A 254 17.90 -20.36 -6.47
C ILE A 254 17.71 -21.72 -7.11
N GLN A 255 18.39 -22.79 -6.61
CA GLN A 255 18.30 -24.12 -7.18
C GLN A 255 16.88 -24.70 -7.08
N ARG A 256 16.21 -24.46 -5.95
CA ARG A 256 14.79 -24.85 -5.79
C ARG A 256 13.91 -24.18 -6.83
N GLY A 257 14.13 -22.89 -7.11
CA GLY A 257 13.41 -22.15 -8.13
C GLY A 257 13.67 -22.71 -9.55
N GLN A 258 14.93 -23.02 -9.86
CA GLN A 258 15.32 -23.62 -11.14
C GLN A 258 14.70 -25.01 -11.34
N ASP A 259 14.82 -25.86 -10.34
CA ASP A 259 14.24 -27.21 -10.37
C ASP A 259 12.73 -27.16 -10.52
N PHE A 260 12.07 -26.22 -9.84
CA PHE A 260 10.63 -26.03 -9.94
C PHE A 260 10.20 -25.66 -11.35
N ILE A 261 10.84 -24.67 -11.99
CA ILE A 261 10.46 -24.22 -13.35
C ILE A 261 10.73 -25.34 -14.36
N ASN A 262 11.86 -26.03 -14.27
CA ASN A 262 12.18 -27.16 -15.14
C ASN A 262 11.13 -28.27 -15.00
N LYS A 263 10.79 -28.64 -13.75
CA LYS A 263 9.78 -29.66 -13.50
C LYS A 263 8.37 -29.25 -13.90
N LEU A 264 8.05 -27.98 -13.77
CA LEU A 264 6.80 -27.42 -14.26
C LEU A 264 6.66 -27.62 -15.78
N MET A 265 7.71 -27.33 -16.55
CA MET A 265 7.70 -27.53 -17.98
C MET A 265 7.60 -29.01 -18.36
N GLU A 266 8.28 -29.88 -17.62
CA GLU A 266 8.19 -31.33 -17.81
C GLU A 266 6.77 -31.85 -17.58
N MET A 267 6.17 -31.46 -16.45
CA MET A 267 4.80 -31.91 -16.10
C MET A 267 3.76 -31.35 -17.07
N TYR A 268 3.89 -30.09 -17.46
CA TYR A 268 3.04 -29.50 -18.47
C TYR A 268 3.11 -30.27 -19.82
N ASN A 269 4.32 -30.52 -20.32
CA ASN A 269 4.50 -31.25 -21.56
C ASN A 269 3.96 -32.67 -21.44
N ARG A 270 4.20 -33.35 -20.32
CA ARG A 270 3.68 -34.69 -20.07
C ARG A 270 2.16 -34.73 -20.09
N ASN A 271 1.52 -33.80 -19.36
CA ASN A 271 0.05 -33.74 -19.31
C ASN A 271 -0.55 -33.45 -20.68
N THR A 272 -0.01 -32.45 -21.38
CA THR A 272 -0.48 -32.09 -22.73
C THR A 272 -0.30 -33.24 -23.72
N ASN A 273 0.82 -33.97 -23.67
CA ASN A 273 1.04 -35.12 -24.52
C ASN A 273 0.07 -36.29 -24.19
N ASN A 274 -0.20 -36.51 -22.89
CA ASN A 274 -1.18 -37.52 -22.47
C ASN A 274 -2.60 -37.19 -22.99
N ASP A 275 -3.00 -35.92 -22.92
CA ASP A 275 -4.30 -35.46 -23.39
C ASP A 275 -4.44 -35.65 -24.91
N LYS A 276 -3.38 -35.28 -25.70
CA LYS A 276 -3.35 -35.50 -27.14
C LYS A 276 -3.42 -36.99 -27.50
N ASN A 277 -2.66 -37.81 -26.78
CA ASN A 277 -2.63 -39.24 -27.00
C ASN A 277 -3.99 -39.88 -26.71
N GLU A 278 -4.72 -39.43 -25.70
CA GLU A 278 -6.09 -39.92 -25.42
C GLU A 278 -7.03 -39.67 -26.61
N VAL A 279 -7.00 -38.46 -27.19
CA VAL A 279 -7.83 -38.12 -28.34
C VAL A 279 -7.43 -39.00 -29.53
N ALA A 280 -6.12 -39.12 -29.82
CA ALA A 280 -5.63 -39.92 -30.94
C ALA A 280 -5.97 -41.41 -30.79
N GLU A 281 -5.90 -41.93 -29.54
CA GLU A 281 -6.26 -43.31 -29.23
C GLU A 281 -7.75 -43.57 -29.44
N LYS A 282 -8.62 -42.69 -29.01
CA LYS A 282 -10.07 -42.79 -29.24
C LYS A 282 -10.39 -42.71 -30.73
N THR A 283 -9.67 -41.85 -31.46
CA THR A 283 -9.80 -41.74 -32.92
C THR A 283 -9.35 -43.05 -33.62
N ARG A 284 -8.24 -43.64 -33.15
CA ARG A 284 -7.73 -44.92 -33.67
C ARG A 284 -8.74 -46.07 -33.46
N GLU A 285 -9.32 -46.19 -32.26
CA GLU A 285 -10.34 -47.18 -31.96
C GLU A 285 -11.54 -47.04 -32.90
N PHE A 286 -12.04 -45.80 -33.06
CA PHE A 286 -13.19 -45.53 -33.93
C PHE A 286 -12.90 -45.87 -35.39
N ILE A 287 -11.75 -45.45 -35.94
CA ILE A 287 -11.38 -45.75 -37.34
C ILE A 287 -11.22 -47.26 -37.56
N ASN A 288 -10.58 -47.96 -36.62
CA ASN A 288 -10.40 -49.42 -36.72
C ASN A 288 -11.75 -50.15 -36.73
N GLU A 289 -12.70 -49.77 -35.89
CA GLU A 289 -14.06 -50.32 -35.89
C GLU A 289 -14.74 -50.07 -37.23
N ARG A 290 -14.57 -48.86 -37.77
CA ARG A 290 -15.16 -48.49 -39.07
C ARG A 290 -14.54 -49.23 -40.25
N ILE A 291 -13.22 -49.39 -40.27
CA ILE A 291 -12.52 -50.20 -41.25
C ILE A 291 -13.08 -51.63 -41.27
N LYS A 292 -13.27 -52.25 -40.08
CA LYS A 292 -13.81 -53.61 -40.00
C LYS A 292 -15.20 -53.73 -40.64
N ILE A 293 -16.10 -52.77 -40.37
CA ILE A 293 -17.43 -52.75 -40.98
C ILE A 293 -17.36 -52.62 -42.48
N ILE A 294 -16.50 -51.73 -43.03
CA ILE A 294 -16.37 -51.51 -44.44
C ILE A 294 -15.72 -52.71 -45.13
N ASP A 295 -14.73 -53.35 -44.50
CA ASP A 295 -14.09 -54.56 -44.99
C ASP A 295 -15.13 -55.70 -45.14
N GLU A 296 -15.99 -55.96 -44.19
CA GLU A 296 -17.08 -56.93 -44.28
C GLU A 296 -18.08 -56.54 -45.35
N GLU A 297 -18.44 -55.25 -45.46
CA GLU A 297 -19.33 -54.76 -46.49
C GLU A 297 -18.71 -54.89 -47.96
N LEU A 298 -17.40 -54.64 -48.06
CA LEU A 298 -16.66 -54.77 -49.31
C LEU A 298 -16.63 -56.25 -49.74
N GLY A 299 -16.22 -57.13 -48.79
CA GLY A 299 -16.19 -58.55 -49.05
C GLY A 299 -17.54 -59.10 -49.50
N THR A 300 -18.64 -58.73 -48.81
CA THR A 300 -19.99 -59.14 -49.26
C THR A 300 -20.35 -58.61 -50.60
N THR A 301 -19.82 -57.45 -51.04
CA THR A 301 -20.10 -56.84 -52.34
C THR A 301 -19.25 -57.52 -53.44
N GLU A 302 -18.00 -57.85 -53.10
CA GLU A 302 -17.12 -58.65 -53.93
C GLU A 302 -17.68 -60.04 -54.22
N ASP A 303 -18.18 -60.74 -53.17
CA ASP A 303 -18.84 -62.03 -53.31
C ASP A 303 -20.07 -61.94 -54.23
N LYS A 304 -20.88 -60.85 -54.03
CA LYS A 304 -22.03 -60.61 -54.95
C LYS A 304 -21.60 -60.37 -56.40
N LEU A 305 -20.53 -59.64 -56.60
CA LEU A 305 -19.98 -59.36 -57.93
C LEU A 305 -19.45 -60.66 -58.58
N GLU A 306 -18.76 -61.49 -57.79
CA GLU A 306 -18.24 -62.77 -58.25
C GLU A 306 -19.43 -63.72 -58.56
N ALA A 307 -20.38 -63.86 -57.68
CA ALA A 307 -21.56 -64.71 -57.90
C ALA A 307 -22.32 -64.25 -59.13
N PHE A 308 -22.44 -62.94 -59.32
CA PHE A 308 -23.11 -62.36 -60.48
C PHE A 308 -22.34 -62.69 -61.83
N LYS A 309 -21.02 -62.49 -61.83
CA LYS A 309 -20.17 -62.81 -62.98
C LYS A 309 -20.26 -64.31 -63.34
N ARG A 310 -20.22 -65.16 -62.27
CA ARG A 310 -20.32 -66.64 -62.50
C ARG A 310 -21.69 -67.07 -63.09
N ASN A 311 -22.73 -66.46 -62.51
CA ASN A 311 -24.10 -66.86 -62.90
C ASN A 311 -24.52 -66.26 -64.27
N ALA A 312 -24.00 -65.15 -64.63
CA ALA A 312 -24.32 -64.46 -65.89
C ALA A 312 -23.45 -64.87 -67.07
N GLY A 313 -22.32 -65.55 -66.82
CA GLY A 313 -21.48 -66.06 -67.95
C GLY A 313 -20.83 -64.96 -68.77
N LEU A 314 -20.65 -63.74 -68.27
CA LEU A 314 -20.28 -62.52 -68.95
C LEU A 314 -18.77 -62.34 -68.93
N THR A 315 -18.16 -62.34 -70.11
CA THR A 315 -16.72 -61.99 -70.25
C THR A 315 -16.44 -60.65 -70.93
N ASP A 316 -17.42 -60.01 -71.63
CA ASP A 316 -17.28 -58.70 -72.30
C ASP A 316 -18.64 -58.11 -72.70
N ILE A 317 -18.87 -56.89 -72.42
CA ILE A 317 -20.07 -56.15 -72.83
C ILE A 317 -19.67 -54.80 -73.36
N SER A 318 -19.97 -54.55 -74.62
CA SER A 318 -19.53 -53.50 -75.51
C SER A 318 -19.98 -52.07 -75.19
N SER A 319 -19.22 -51.18 -75.69
CA SER A 319 -19.01 -49.77 -75.50
C SER A 319 -20.18 -48.76 -75.55
N ASP A 320 -21.39 -49.12 -76.02
CA ASP A 320 -22.51 -48.15 -76.13
C ASP A 320 -23.29 -47.93 -74.78
N ALA A 321 -23.26 -48.94 -73.99
CA ALA A 321 -23.75 -48.80 -72.60
C ALA A 321 -22.84 -47.94 -71.76
N GLN A 322 -21.61 -47.82 -72.20
CA GLN A 322 -20.52 -47.19 -71.37
C GLN A 322 -20.69 -45.65 -71.18
N LEU A 323 -21.24 -44.98 -72.17
CA LEU A 323 -21.49 -43.52 -72.14
C LEU A 323 -22.71 -43.13 -71.25
N ALA A 324 -23.79 -43.88 -71.32
CA ALA A 324 -24.94 -43.68 -70.47
C ALA A 324 -24.62 -44.13 -69.04
N VAL A 325 -23.77 -45.12 -68.93
CA VAL A 325 -23.29 -45.71 -67.71
C VAL A 325 -22.27 -44.77 -66.97
N SER A 326 -21.34 -44.11 -67.69
CA SER A 326 -20.34 -43.23 -67.08
C SER A 326 -21.00 -41.99 -66.39
N GLY A 327 -22.02 -41.41 -66.99
CA GLY A 327 -22.80 -40.32 -66.45
C GLY A 327 -23.53 -40.70 -65.15
N ASN A 328 -24.21 -41.88 -65.19
CA ASN A 328 -24.86 -42.41 -63.96
C ASN A 328 -23.81 -42.86 -62.93
N ALA A 329 -22.62 -43.28 -63.39
CA ALA A 329 -21.51 -43.72 -62.58
C ALA A 329 -21.03 -42.58 -61.60
N GLU A 330 -20.94 -41.39 -62.13
CA GLU A 330 -20.49 -40.24 -61.37
C GLU A 330 -21.48 -39.86 -60.26
N TYR A 331 -22.77 -39.85 -60.51
CA TYR A 331 -23.82 -39.58 -59.55
C TYR A 331 -23.92 -40.66 -58.50
N GLU A 332 -23.78 -41.93 -58.85
CA GLU A 332 -23.77 -43.01 -57.87
C GLU A 332 -22.52 -42.95 -56.95
N LYS A 333 -21.39 -42.60 -57.53
CA LYS A 333 -20.16 -42.39 -56.76
C LYS A 333 -20.39 -41.28 -55.72
N LYS A 334 -20.87 -40.11 -56.12
CA LYS A 334 -21.21 -39.03 -55.27
C LYS A 334 -22.26 -39.42 -54.19
N ARG A 335 -23.22 -40.24 -54.56
CA ARG A 335 -24.26 -40.73 -53.64
C ARG A 335 -23.73 -41.60 -52.55
N VAL A 336 -22.78 -42.48 -52.85
CA VAL A 336 -22.20 -43.33 -51.84
C VAL A 336 -21.15 -42.57 -51.01
N GLU A 337 -20.38 -41.69 -51.65
CA GLU A 337 -19.52 -40.79 -50.90
C GLU A 337 -20.35 -39.98 -49.86
N ASN A 338 -21.47 -39.41 -50.28
CA ASN A 338 -22.40 -38.71 -49.39
C ASN A 338 -23.05 -39.66 -48.36
N GLY A 339 -23.42 -40.90 -48.80
CA GLY A 339 -23.91 -41.93 -47.87
C GLY A 339 -22.93 -42.30 -46.77
N THR A 340 -21.64 -42.30 -47.12
CA THR A 340 -20.57 -42.50 -46.15
C THR A 340 -20.48 -41.36 -45.15
N GLN A 341 -20.49 -40.12 -45.65
CA GLN A 341 -20.52 -38.96 -44.77
C GLN A 341 -21.73 -39.00 -43.83
N ILE A 342 -22.91 -39.38 -44.32
CA ILE A 342 -24.12 -39.59 -43.52
C ILE A 342 -23.89 -40.64 -42.42
N ASN A 343 -23.25 -41.77 -42.73
CA ASN A 343 -22.99 -42.81 -41.75
C ASN A 343 -21.98 -42.34 -40.69
N LEU A 344 -20.89 -41.69 -41.09
CA LEU A 344 -19.91 -41.13 -40.17
C LEU A 344 -20.55 -40.13 -39.22
N VAL A 345 -21.37 -39.21 -39.74
CA VAL A 345 -22.08 -38.22 -38.93
C VAL A 345 -23.11 -38.89 -38.02
N ARG A 346 -23.80 -39.96 -38.48
CA ARG A 346 -24.77 -40.72 -37.69
C ARG A 346 -24.10 -41.51 -36.58
N ASP A 347 -22.96 -42.11 -36.83
CA ASP A 347 -22.20 -42.82 -35.81
C ASP A 347 -21.64 -41.84 -34.76
N LEU A 348 -21.19 -40.67 -35.20
CA LEU A 348 -20.82 -39.60 -34.30
C LEU A 348 -22.01 -39.12 -33.45
N ASN A 349 -23.20 -39.02 -34.06
CA ASN A 349 -24.45 -38.69 -33.35
C ASN A 349 -24.80 -39.75 -32.29
N LYS A 350 -24.66 -41.04 -32.62
CA LYS A 350 -24.86 -42.11 -31.62
C LYS A 350 -23.84 -42.02 -30.52
N TYR A 351 -22.60 -41.75 -30.84
CA TYR A 351 -21.50 -41.64 -29.84
C TYR A 351 -21.77 -40.53 -28.84
N ILE A 352 -22.12 -39.33 -29.32
CA ILE A 352 -22.37 -38.15 -28.45
C ILE A 352 -23.65 -38.29 -27.61
N ASN A 353 -24.64 -39.05 -28.12
CA ASN A 353 -25.88 -39.29 -27.40
C ASN A 353 -25.83 -40.50 -26.42
N ASN A 354 -24.74 -41.28 -26.46
CA ASN A 354 -24.57 -42.39 -25.54
C ASN A 354 -24.31 -41.86 -24.12
N PRO A 355 -25.15 -42.20 -23.12
CA PRO A 355 -24.92 -41.74 -21.74
C PRO A 355 -23.58 -42.17 -21.17
N SER A 356 -23.02 -43.30 -21.60
CA SER A 356 -21.70 -43.76 -21.15
C SER A 356 -20.56 -42.84 -21.59
N ASN A 357 -20.78 -42.00 -22.62
CA ASN A 357 -19.76 -41.11 -23.20
C ASN A 357 -20.01 -39.62 -22.80
N GLU A 358 -20.72 -39.37 -21.68
CA GLU A 358 -21.14 -38.00 -21.33
C GLU A 358 -19.99 -37.03 -21.17
N TYR A 359 -18.86 -37.51 -20.65
CA TYR A 359 -17.65 -36.72 -20.46
C TYR A 359 -16.43 -37.35 -21.16
N GLU A 360 -16.67 -38.08 -22.24
CA GLU A 360 -15.61 -38.62 -23.06
C GLU A 360 -15.31 -37.71 -24.25
N VAL A 361 -14.07 -37.78 -24.75
CA VAL A 361 -13.65 -37.06 -25.98
C VAL A 361 -14.33 -37.67 -27.19
N LEU A 362 -14.74 -36.81 -28.10
CA LEU A 362 -15.30 -37.24 -29.36
C LEU A 362 -14.18 -37.61 -30.34
N PRO A 363 -14.35 -38.64 -31.15
CA PRO A 363 -13.40 -38.93 -32.21
C PRO A 363 -13.26 -37.70 -33.14
N SER A 364 -12.03 -37.24 -33.34
CA SER A 364 -11.70 -36.18 -34.31
C SER A 364 -10.94 -36.76 -35.49
N ASN A 365 -10.90 -36.01 -36.58
CA ASN A 365 -10.20 -36.43 -37.82
C ASN A 365 -10.66 -37.77 -38.42
N ILE A 366 -11.97 -38.05 -38.34
CA ILE A 366 -12.59 -39.28 -38.86
C ILE A 366 -12.92 -39.21 -40.37
N GLY A 367 -12.43 -38.19 -41.09
CA GLY A 367 -12.67 -38.03 -42.51
C GLY A 367 -13.98 -37.33 -42.86
N LEU A 368 -14.54 -36.52 -41.96
CA LEU A 368 -15.66 -35.64 -42.26
C LEU A 368 -15.23 -34.53 -43.20
N SER A 369 -16.11 -34.26 -44.20
CA SER A 369 -15.88 -33.18 -45.17
C SER A 369 -16.28 -31.82 -44.61
N ASP A 370 -16.99 -31.74 -43.48
CA ASP A 370 -17.42 -30.52 -42.82
C ASP A 370 -16.39 -30.05 -41.83
N ASN A 371 -15.61 -29.02 -42.23
CA ASN A 371 -14.62 -28.39 -41.41
C ASN A 371 -15.24 -27.63 -40.19
N GLY A 372 -16.48 -27.14 -40.34
CA GLY A 372 -17.20 -26.47 -39.27
C GLY A 372 -17.50 -27.42 -38.11
N LEU A 373 -18.02 -28.62 -38.46
CA LEU A 373 -18.31 -29.66 -37.48
C LEU A 373 -17.04 -30.16 -36.77
N THR A 374 -15.97 -30.39 -37.58
CA THR A 374 -14.67 -30.83 -37.04
C THR A 374 -14.11 -29.79 -36.01
N THR A 375 -14.15 -28.50 -36.35
CA THR A 375 -13.70 -27.44 -35.45
C THR A 375 -14.49 -27.40 -34.12
N GLN A 376 -15.81 -27.64 -34.21
CA GLN A 376 -16.64 -27.68 -32.97
C GLN A 376 -16.36 -28.96 -32.15
N ILE A 377 -16.08 -30.07 -32.76
CA ILE A 377 -15.66 -31.31 -32.08
C ILE A 377 -14.34 -31.07 -31.33
N ASP A 378 -13.36 -30.45 -31.97
CA ASP A 378 -12.07 -30.17 -31.38
C ASP A 378 -12.24 -29.24 -30.13
N ARG A 379 -13.06 -28.21 -30.26
CA ARG A 379 -13.36 -27.30 -29.15
C ARG A 379 -14.10 -27.98 -28.01
N TYR A 380 -15.00 -28.89 -28.28
CA TYR A 380 -15.64 -29.73 -27.28
C TYR A 380 -14.62 -30.62 -26.58
N ASN A 381 -13.72 -31.25 -27.33
CA ASN A 381 -12.66 -32.10 -26.80
C ASN A 381 -11.71 -31.31 -25.88
N GLU A 382 -11.33 -30.07 -26.25
CA GLU A 382 -10.57 -29.18 -25.43
C GLU A 382 -11.22 -28.97 -24.03
N LEU A 383 -12.53 -28.72 -24.03
CA LEU A 383 -13.27 -28.52 -22.78
C LEU A 383 -13.36 -29.80 -21.92
N ILE A 384 -13.54 -30.95 -22.56
CA ILE A 384 -13.57 -32.25 -21.86
C ILE A 384 -12.22 -32.57 -21.22
N ILE A 385 -11.15 -32.35 -21.96
CA ILE A 385 -9.77 -32.54 -21.48
C ILE A 385 -9.51 -31.62 -20.29
N GLU A 386 -9.92 -30.35 -20.39
CA GLU A 386 -9.77 -29.38 -19.30
C GLU A 386 -10.57 -29.81 -18.05
N ARG A 387 -11.79 -30.29 -18.22
CA ARG A 387 -12.58 -30.88 -17.12
C ARG A 387 -11.87 -32.03 -16.44
N LYS A 388 -11.39 -33.00 -17.24
CA LYS A 388 -10.64 -34.16 -16.71
C LYS A 388 -9.39 -33.72 -15.95
N ARG A 389 -8.72 -32.66 -16.44
CA ARG A 389 -7.54 -32.07 -15.83
C ARG A 389 -7.87 -31.47 -14.46
N LEU A 390 -8.94 -30.68 -14.39
CA LEU A 390 -9.39 -30.05 -13.14
C LEU A 390 -9.91 -31.06 -12.11
N LEU A 391 -10.57 -32.14 -12.57
CA LEU A 391 -11.08 -33.19 -11.68
C LEU A 391 -9.99 -34.01 -10.98
N ARG A 392 -8.76 -34.00 -11.48
CA ARG A 392 -7.63 -34.67 -10.83
C ARG A 392 -7.27 -34.05 -9.48
N THR A 393 -7.62 -32.78 -9.24
CA THR A 393 -7.26 -32.04 -8.04
C THR A 393 -8.40 -31.34 -7.36
N SER A 394 -9.62 -31.48 -7.89
CA SER A 394 -10.79 -30.76 -7.41
C SER A 394 -12.00 -31.69 -7.39
N THR A 395 -12.99 -31.37 -6.60
CA THR A 395 -14.25 -32.09 -6.54
C THR A 395 -15.24 -31.52 -7.56
N GLU A 396 -16.23 -32.30 -7.96
CA GLU A 396 -17.28 -31.89 -8.91
C GLU A 396 -18.07 -30.65 -8.47
N SER A 397 -18.10 -30.36 -7.18
CA SER A 397 -18.78 -29.18 -6.62
C SER A 397 -17.96 -27.88 -6.70
N ASN A 398 -16.76 -27.93 -7.23
CA ASN A 398 -15.95 -26.71 -7.42
C ASN A 398 -16.61 -25.77 -8.44
N PRO A 399 -16.80 -24.47 -8.11
CA PRO A 399 -17.42 -23.50 -9.02
C PRO A 399 -16.79 -23.45 -10.42
N MET A 400 -15.48 -23.67 -10.53
CA MET A 400 -14.77 -23.73 -11.82
C MET A 400 -15.24 -24.94 -12.65
N ILE A 401 -15.41 -26.11 -12.02
CA ILE A 401 -15.89 -27.30 -12.69
C ILE A 401 -17.37 -27.15 -13.07
N VAL A 402 -18.18 -26.58 -12.19
CA VAL A 402 -19.59 -26.30 -12.47
C VAL A 402 -19.76 -25.35 -13.67
N ASN A 403 -18.93 -24.30 -13.73
CA ASN A 403 -18.91 -23.39 -14.88
C ASN A 403 -18.44 -24.09 -16.17
N LEU A 404 -17.42 -24.95 -16.06
CA LEU A 404 -16.90 -25.71 -17.16
C LEU A 404 -17.94 -26.75 -17.63
N ASP A 405 -18.63 -27.42 -16.72
CA ASP A 405 -19.73 -28.35 -17.05
C ASP A 405 -20.89 -27.63 -17.75
N THR A 406 -21.13 -26.38 -17.39
CA THR A 406 -22.12 -25.55 -18.10
C THR A 406 -21.64 -25.25 -19.52
N SER A 407 -20.36 -24.91 -19.69
CA SER A 407 -19.74 -24.67 -20.99
C SER A 407 -19.68 -25.93 -21.84
N ILE A 408 -19.36 -27.08 -21.25
CA ILE A 408 -19.37 -28.38 -21.88
C ILE A 408 -20.80 -28.73 -22.37
N ARG A 409 -21.80 -28.53 -21.52
CA ARG A 409 -23.20 -28.77 -21.92
C ARG A 409 -23.64 -27.87 -23.06
N ALA A 410 -23.28 -26.58 -23.00
CA ALA A 410 -23.55 -25.64 -24.09
C ALA A 410 -22.83 -26.06 -25.40
N MET A 411 -21.54 -26.40 -25.29
CA MET A 411 -20.78 -26.85 -26.45
C MET A 411 -21.28 -28.21 -27.00
N LYS A 412 -21.66 -29.14 -26.11
CA LYS A 412 -22.30 -30.40 -26.51
C LYS A 412 -23.59 -30.14 -27.30
N ALA A 413 -24.39 -29.18 -26.87
CA ALA A 413 -25.60 -28.78 -27.59
C ALA A 413 -25.26 -28.17 -28.95
N ASN A 414 -24.22 -27.34 -29.06
CA ASN A 414 -23.75 -26.76 -30.30
C ASN A 414 -23.22 -27.85 -31.27
N VAL A 415 -22.36 -28.74 -30.76
CA VAL A 415 -21.88 -29.90 -31.56
C VAL A 415 -23.03 -30.75 -32.03
N LYS A 416 -23.99 -31.05 -31.16
CA LYS A 416 -25.19 -31.81 -31.55
C LYS A 416 -26.00 -31.08 -32.60
N ALA A 417 -26.23 -29.79 -32.46
CA ALA A 417 -26.93 -28.97 -33.45
C ALA A 417 -26.18 -28.97 -34.81
N ALA A 418 -24.83 -28.88 -34.75
CA ALA A 418 -23.99 -28.94 -35.93
C ALA A 418 -24.05 -30.31 -36.59
N ILE A 419 -23.98 -31.42 -35.82
CA ILE A 419 -24.18 -32.80 -36.28
C ILE A 419 -25.54 -32.92 -36.98
N ASP A 420 -26.60 -32.46 -36.34
CA ASP A 420 -27.96 -32.53 -36.90
C ASP A 420 -28.10 -31.66 -38.15
N GLY A 421 -27.50 -30.46 -38.15
CA GLY A 421 -27.46 -29.56 -39.31
C GLY A 421 -26.68 -30.18 -40.49
N THR A 422 -25.47 -30.73 -40.25
CA THR A 422 -24.68 -31.43 -41.27
C THR A 422 -25.43 -32.67 -41.78
N LEU A 423 -26.04 -33.45 -40.87
CA LEU A 423 -26.83 -34.61 -41.24
C LEU A 423 -28.01 -34.22 -42.15
N GLN A 424 -28.74 -33.17 -41.82
CA GLN A 424 -29.81 -32.65 -42.68
C GLN A 424 -29.30 -32.17 -44.03
N GLY A 425 -28.20 -31.40 -44.04
CA GLY A 425 -27.56 -30.99 -45.29
C GLY A 425 -27.19 -32.16 -46.19
N LEU A 426 -26.53 -33.19 -45.62
CA LEU A 426 -26.16 -34.41 -46.34
C LEU A 426 -27.39 -35.22 -46.85
N LEU A 427 -28.48 -35.24 -46.06
CA LEU A 427 -29.74 -35.89 -46.46
C LEU A 427 -30.43 -35.16 -47.66
N ILE A 428 -30.36 -33.83 -47.67
CA ILE A 428 -30.84 -33.03 -48.82
C ILE A 428 -30.01 -33.37 -50.06
N VAL A 429 -28.67 -33.34 -49.94
CA VAL A 429 -27.78 -33.74 -51.05
C VAL A 429 -28.07 -35.15 -51.53
N LYS A 430 -28.33 -36.08 -50.57
CA LYS A 430 -28.70 -37.45 -50.87
C LYS A 430 -30.00 -37.48 -51.73
N ALA A 431 -31.03 -36.73 -51.33
CA ALA A 431 -32.30 -36.70 -52.04
C ALA A 431 -32.14 -36.18 -53.49
N ASP A 432 -31.27 -35.20 -53.70
CA ASP A 432 -30.97 -34.65 -55.02
C ASP A 432 -30.15 -35.61 -55.84
N LEU A 433 -29.16 -36.29 -55.26
CA LEU A 433 -28.37 -37.32 -55.91
C LEU A 433 -29.25 -38.57 -56.28
N ASP A 434 -30.16 -38.95 -55.40
CA ASP A 434 -31.12 -40.03 -55.64
C ASP A 434 -32.09 -39.66 -56.76
N ARG A 435 -32.48 -38.38 -56.87
CA ARG A 435 -33.35 -37.89 -58.00
C ARG A 435 -32.60 -37.94 -59.34
N GLU A 436 -31.37 -37.43 -59.37
CA GLU A 436 -30.58 -37.46 -60.59
C GLU A 436 -30.19 -38.86 -60.99
N SER A 437 -29.77 -39.73 -60.04
CA SER A 437 -29.53 -41.18 -60.35
C SER A 437 -30.79 -41.88 -60.95
N SER A 438 -31.94 -41.53 -60.30
CA SER A 438 -33.23 -42.11 -60.89
C SER A 438 -33.56 -41.62 -62.27
N ARG A 439 -33.12 -40.37 -62.61
CA ARG A 439 -33.28 -39.85 -64.00
C ARG A 439 -32.42 -40.60 -65.01
N PHE A 440 -31.15 -40.86 -64.63
CA PHE A 440 -30.26 -41.65 -65.46
C PHE A 440 -30.69 -43.11 -65.51
N SER A 441 -31.13 -43.72 -64.43
CA SER A 441 -31.63 -45.10 -64.38
C SER A 441 -32.84 -45.33 -65.27
N ARG A 442 -33.73 -44.34 -65.45
CA ARG A 442 -34.83 -44.38 -66.36
C ARG A 442 -34.36 -44.39 -67.82
N ARG A 443 -33.28 -43.65 -68.17
CA ARG A 443 -32.69 -43.64 -69.50
C ARG A 443 -31.96 -44.93 -69.87
N ILE A 444 -31.48 -45.64 -68.86
CA ILE A 444 -30.79 -46.95 -69.03
C ILE A 444 -31.82 -48.09 -69.03
N SER A 445 -33.09 -47.78 -68.80
CA SER A 445 -34.19 -48.78 -68.60
C SER A 445 -34.40 -49.69 -69.76
N ASP A 446 -33.89 -49.36 -70.95
CA ASP A 446 -34.00 -50.14 -72.18
C ASP A 446 -32.83 -51.09 -72.44
N ALA A 447 -31.78 -51.13 -71.61
CA ALA A 447 -30.66 -52.03 -71.69
C ALA A 447 -30.93 -53.38 -70.94
N PRO A 448 -30.35 -54.49 -71.41
CA PRO A 448 -30.54 -55.79 -70.76
C PRO A 448 -30.35 -55.74 -69.23
N GLY A 449 -31.29 -56.34 -68.45
CA GLY A 449 -31.28 -56.23 -66.97
C GLY A 449 -30.06 -56.82 -66.29
N GLN A 450 -29.26 -57.60 -66.99
CA GLN A 450 -27.96 -58.12 -66.41
C GLN A 450 -26.88 -57.11 -66.41
N GLU A 451 -26.79 -56.19 -67.37
CA GLU A 451 -25.75 -55.15 -67.38
C GLU A 451 -25.92 -54.10 -66.30
N ARG A 452 -27.20 -53.77 -66.02
CA ARG A 452 -27.53 -52.88 -64.93
C ARG A 452 -27.07 -53.43 -63.58
N GLN A 453 -27.33 -54.68 -63.31
CA GLN A 453 -26.96 -55.31 -62.06
C GLN A 453 -25.43 -55.35 -61.87
N TYR A 454 -24.71 -55.69 -62.93
CA TYR A 454 -23.26 -55.74 -62.94
C TYR A 454 -22.65 -54.34 -62.59
N VAL A 455 -23.08 -53.33 -63.33
CA VAL A 455 -22.57 -51.96 -63.16
C VAL A 455 -22.94 -51.43 -61.84
N SER A 456 -24.13 -51.72 -61.29
CA SER A 456 -24.54 -51.32 -59.97
C SER A 456 -23.64 -51.92 -58.86
N ILE A 457 -23.37 -53.25 -58.95
CA ILE A 457 -22.56 -53.98 -58.00
C ILE A 457 -21.07 -53.55 -58.11
N ALA A 458 -20.53 -53.46 -59.33
CA ALA A 458 -19.15 -53.06 -59.57
C ALA A 458 -18.88 -51.65 -59.03
N ARG A 459 -19.82 -50.72 -59.17
CA ARG A 459 -19.72 -49.38 -58.66
C ARG A 459 -19.76 -49.38 -57.11
N GLN A 460 -20.66 -50.16 -56.53
CA GLN A 460 -20.68 -50.27 -55.07
C GLN A 460 -19.36 -50.80 -54.55
N GLN A 461 -18.75 -51.77 -55.23
CA GLN A 461 -17.46 -52.33 -54.92
C GLN A 461 -16.33 -51.27 -55.01
N GLU A 462 -16.29 -50.49 -56.10
CA GLU A 462 -15.28 -49.44 -56.34
C GLU A 462 -15.37 -48.37 -55.27
N ILE A 463 -16.57 -47.99 -54.86
CA ILE A 463 -16.78 -46.92 -53.87
C ILE A 463 -16.43 -47.42 -52.49
N LYS A 464 -16.83 -48.64 -52.09
CA LYS A 464 -16.44 -49.25 -50.84
C LYS A 464 -14.93 -49.46 -50.77
N ALA A 465 -14.27 -49.83 -51.83
CA ALA A 465 -12.83 -49.95 -51.95
C ALA A 465 -12.16 -48.57 -51.79
N GLY A 466 -12.71 -47.51 -52.41
CA GLY A 466 -12.23 -46.15 -52.25
C GLY A 466 -12.36 -45.64 -50.77
N LEU A 467 -13.48 -45.96 -50.13
CA LEU A 467 -13.71 -45.64 -48.75
C LEU A 467 -12.77 -46.39 -47.79
N TYR A 468 -12.55 -47.68 -48.04
CA TYR A 468 -11.61 -48.51 -47.32
C TYR A 468 -10.20 -47.87 -47.33
N LEU A 469 -9.74 -47.52 -48.55
CA LEU A 469 -8.43 -46.86 -48.70
C LEU A 469 -8.36 -45.51 -47.99
N MET A 470 -9.44 -44.71 -48.08
CA MET A 470 -9.49 -43.44 -47.32
C MET A 470 -9.39 -43.62 -45.79
N LEU A 471 -10.10 -44.60 -45.23
CA LEU A 471 -10.03 -44.91 -43.81
C LEU A 471 -8.64 -45.43 -43.41
N LEU A 472 -7.99 -46.26 -44.26
CA LEU A 472 -6.62 -46.68 -44.05
C LEU A 472 -5.66 -45.48 -44.01
N GLN A 473 -5.80 -44.55 -44.98
CA GLN A 473 -5.02 -43.32 -44.99
C GLN A 473 -5.23 -42.53 -43.68
N LYS A 474 -6.48 -42.36 -43.27
CA LYS A 474 -6.78 -41.63 -42.00
C LYS A 474 -6.24 -42.35 -40.74
N ARG A 475 -6.22 -43.68 -40.76
CA ARG A 475 -5.57 -44.44 -39.69
C ARG A 475 -4.08 -44.17 -39.61
N GLU A 476 -3.38 -44.17 -40.79
CA GLU A 476 -1.96 -43.89 -40.86
C GLU A 476 -1.64 -42.42 -40.48
N GLU A 477 -2.45 -41.44 -40.93
CA GLU A 477 -2.34 -40.05 -40.51
C GLU A 477 -2.46 -39.89 -38.98
N ASN A 478 -3.44 -40.57 -38.38
CA ASN A 478 -3.62 -40.56 -36.95
C ASN A 478 -2.47 -41.28 -36.21
N ALA A 479 -1.97 -42.39 -36.75
CA ALA A 479 -0.82 -43.09 -36.19
C ALA A 479 0.48 -42.24 -36.24
N ILE A 480 0.67 -41.48 -37.33
CA ILE A 480 1.77 -40.51 -37.43
C ILE A 480 1.60 -39.39 -36.39
N THR A 481 0.39 -38.88 -36.20
CA THR A 481 0.10 -37.84 -35.19
C THR A 481 0.41 -38.34 -33.77
N LEU A 482 0.03 -39.58 -33.46
CA LEU A 482 0.33 -40.22 -32.18
C LEU A 482 1.84 -40.42 -31.98
N ALA A 483 2.57 -40.85 -33.03
CA ALA A 483 4.03 -41.06 -32.97
C ALA A 483 4.82 -39.74 -32.94
N ALA A 484 4.27 -38.68 -33.53
CA ALA A 484 4.92 -37.37 -33.65
C ALA A 484 4.57 -36.38 -32.56
N THR A 485 3.99 -36.83 -31.39
CA THR A 485 3.67 -35.93 -30.29
C THR A 485 4.91 -35.20 -29.82
N ALA A 486 5.04 -33.94 -30.21
CA ALA A 486 6.12 -33.06 -29.79
C ALA A 486 5.68 -32.24 -28.57
N ASN A 487 6.64 -31.91 -27.73
CA ASN A 487 6.42 -31.01 -26.58
C ASN A 487 5.84 -29.68 -27.03
N ASN A 488 4.77 -29.27 -26.39
CA ASN A 488 4.10 -27.98 -26.64
C ASN A 488 4.91 -26.79 -26.14
N ALA A 489 5.54 -26.94 -24.97
CA ALA A 489 6.42 -25.92 -24.44
C ALA A 489 7.89 -26.34 -24.61
N LYS A 490 8.70 -25.44 -25.16
CA LYS A 490 10.15 -25.59 -25.25
C LYS A 490 10.81 -24.46 -24.44
N ILE A 491 11.72 -24.81 -23.54
CA ILE A 491 12.58 -23.84 -22.85
C ILE A 491 13.53 -23.25 -23.91
N ILE A 492 13.53 -21.92 -24.02
CA ILE A 492 14.44 -21.13 -24.85
C ILE A 492 15.69 -20.78 -24.02
N ASP A 493 15.45 -20.14 -22.88
CA ASP A 493 16.51 -19.81 -21.91
C ASP A 493 16.27 -20.64 -20.65
N GLU A 494 17.32 -21.31 -20.18
CA GLU A 494 17.27 -22.11 -18.97
C GLU A 494 16.95 -21.23 -17.74
N PRO A 495 16.24 -21.77 -16.73
CA PRO A 495 15.95 -21.04 -15.52
C PRO A 495 17.22 -20.52 -14.85
N ALA A 496 17.34 -19.21 -14.76
CA ALA A 496 18.48 -18.53 -14.16
C ALA A 496 18.00 -17.44 -13.16
N ALA A 497 18.77 -17.22 -12.13
CA ALA A 497 18.55 -16.09 -11.24
C ALA A 497 19.26 -14.85 -11.77
N GLU A 498 18.56 -13.71 -11.83
CA GLU A 498 19.16 -12.42 -12.16
C GLU A 498 20.00 -11.96 -10.95
N GLY A 499 21.29 -12.31 -10.93
CA GLY A 499 22.42 -11.88 -10.11
C GLY A 499 22.13 -11.43 -8.65
N ALA A 500 21.38 -10.37 -8.41
CA ALA A 500 21.14 -9.79 -7.10
C ALA A 500 19.74 -10.15 -6.54
N PRO A 501 19.58 -10.28 -5.21
CA PRO A 501 18.28 -10.54 -4.61
C PRO A 501 17.30 -9.39 -4.89
N VAL A 502 16.07 -9.74 -5.26
CA VAL A 502 14.99 -8.79 -5.58
C VAL A 502 14.39 -8.18 -4.30
N SER A 503 14.44 -8.93 -3.20
CA SER A 503 13.96 -8.51 -1.88
C SER A 503 14.88 -9.08 -0.78
N PRO A 504 15.08 -8.31 0.31
CA PRO A 504 14.71 -6.91 0.49
C PRO A 504 15.54 -5.98 -0.41
N LYS A 505 14.99 -4.81 -0.79
CA LYS A 505 15.72 -3.78 -1.54
C LYS A 505 16.43 -2.82 -0.56
N PRO A 506 17.75 -2.98 -0.30
CA PRO A 506 18.43 -2.22 0.76
C PRO A 506 18.33 -0.72 0.55
N ARG A 507 18.45 -0.27 -0.71
CA ARG A 507 18.38 1.16 -1.07
C ARG A 507 17.05 1.80 -0.66
N ILE A 508 15.93 1.09 -0.86
CA ILE A 508 14.60 1.59 -0.51
C ILE A 508 14.43 1.62 1.01
N ILE A 509 14.88 0.58 1.71
CA ILE A 509 14.77 0.48 3.17
C ILE A 509 15.60 1.57 3.84
N TYR A 510 16.84 1.82 3.39
CA TYR A 510 17.65 2.92 3.90
C TYR A 510 17.06 4.28 3.55
N LEU A 511 16.46 4.45 2.37
CA LEU A 511 15.77 5.68 2.00
C LEU A 511 14.57 5.94 2.95
N ILE A 512 13.76 4.92 3.20
CA ILE A 512 12.64 5.02 4.14
C ILE A 512 13.14 5.34 5.55
N ALA A 513 14.19 4.66 6.01
CA ALA A 513 14.80 4.92 7.30
C ALA A 513 15.32 6.37 7.42
N LEU A 514 15.92 6.91 6.36
CA LEU A 514 16.37 8.30 6.31
C LEU A 514 15.16 9.27 6.41
N VAL A 515 14.12 9.04 5.61
CA VAL A 515 12.92 9.89 5.61
C VAL A 515 12.23 9.87 6.98
N VAL A 516 12.09 8.68 7.58
CA VAL A 516 11.51 8.53 8.93
C VAL A 516 12.41 9.17 9.97
N GLY A 517 13.72 8.96 9.88
CA GLY A 517 14.72 9.52 10.79
C GLY A 517 14.72 11.06 10.81
N VAL A 518 14.49 11.70 9.66
CA VAL A 518 14.33 13.17 9.55
C VAL A 518 12.91 13.60 9.94
N GLY A 519 11.90 12.87 9.53
CA GLY A 519 10.49 13.22 9.78
C GLY A 519 10.08 13.16 11.24
N LEU A 520 10.65 12.23 12.02
CA LEU A 520 10.28 12.03 13.41
C LEU A 520 10.63 13.25 14.29
N PRO A 521 11.87 13.81 14.26
CA PRO A 521 12.18 15.03 14.98
C PRO A 521 11.36 16.24 14.50
N VAL A 522 11.12 16.36 13.17
CA VAL A 522 10.27 17.43 12.62
C VAL A 522 8.88 17.34 13.23
N SER A 523 8.27 16.16 13.24
CA SER A 523 6.94 15.93 13.79
C SER A 523 6.88 16.24 15.29
N ILE A 524 7.88 15.81 16.06
CA ILE A 524 7.96 16.08 17.49
C ILE A 524 8.08 17.58 17.76
N ILE A 525 8.98 18.29 17.07
CA ILE A 525 9.17 19.73 17.23
C ILE A 525 7.89 20.49 16.82
N PHE A 526 7.21 20.03 15.77
CA PHE A 526 5.93 20.60 15.35
C PHE A 526 4.85 20.42 16.41
N LEU A 527 4.69 19.19 16.95
CA LEU A 527 3.73 18.89 18.01
C LEU A 527 4.00 19.70 19.29
N ILE A 528 5.27 19.83 19.69
CA ILE A 528 5.67 20.70 20.82
C ILE A 528 5.30 22.15 20.51
N GLY A 529 5.47 22.58 19.28
CA GLY A 529 5.08 23.93 18.82
C GLY A 529 3.58 24.21 18.97
N LEU A 530 2.73 23.22 18.72
CA LEU A 530 1.27 23.32 18.87
C LEU A 530 0.82 23.50 20.33
N THR A 531 1.63 23.07 21.31
CA THR A 531 1.32 23.19 22.74
C THR A 531 1.69 24.55 23.33
N LYS A 532 2.34 25.45 22.55
CA LYS A 532 2.77 26.78 23.00
C LYS A 532 1.65 27.81 22.86
N PHE A 533 0.73 27.80 23.81
CA PHE A 533 -0.42 28.69 23.85
C PHE A 533 -0.22 29.96 24.71
N LYS A 534 0.96 30.08 25.35
CA LYS A 534 1.35 31.25 26.14
C LYS A 534 2.29 32.17 25.38
N ILE A 535 2.38 33.41 25.76
CA ILE A 535 3.31 34.40 25.21
C ILE A 535 4.72 34.06 25.70
N GLU A 536 5.68 33.92 24.81
CA GLU A 536 7.09 33.68 25.18
C GLU A 536 7.93 34.96 25.15
N GLY A 537 7.47 35.99 24.44
CA GLY A 537 8.21 37.24 24.33
C GLY A 537 7.59 38.27 23.42
N ARG A 538 8.35 39.29 23.09
CA ARG A 538 7.93 40.45 22.28
C ARG A 538 7.42 40.05 20.89
N GLY A 539 8.11 39.11 20.19
CA GLY A 539 7.69 38.66 18.87
C GLY A 539 6.34 37.94 18.81
N ASP A 540 5.90 37.34 19.95
CA ASP A 540 4.55 36.81 20.05
C ASP A 540 3.52 37.94 20.18
N VAL A 541 3.84 38.98 20.99
CA VAL A 541 2.93 40.09 21.21
C VAL A 541 2.77 40.95 19.96
N GLU A 542 3.85 41.20 19.23
CA GLU A 542 3.83 41.95 17.94
C GLU A 542 2.96 41.28 16.87
N LYS A 543 2.82 39.94 16.94
CA LYS A 543 1.93 39.17 16.02
C LYS A 543 0.47 39.18 16.49
N LEU A 544 0.21 39.40 17.77
CA LEU A 544 -1.13 39.28 18.36
C LEU A 544 -1.87 40.63 18.46
N THR A 545 -1.15 41.74 18.40
CA THR A 545 -1.75 43.07 18.55
C THR A 545 -0.96 44.12 17.75
N SER A 546 -1.67 45.12 17.26
CA SER A 546 -1.09 46.33 16.70
C SER A 546 -0.79 47.40 17.73
N LEU A 547 -1.11 47.17 19.00
CA LEU A 547 -0.88 48.13 20.06
C LEU A 547 0.61 48.40 20.28
N PRO A 548 1.02 49.61 20.58
CA PRO A 548 2.41 49.95 20.84
C PRO A 548 2.93 49.24 22.09
N ILE A 549 4.05 48.51 21.93
CA ILE A 549 4.75 47.88 23.04
C ILE A 549 5.75 48.88 23.60
N VAL A 550 5.43 49.44 24.75
CA VAL A 550 6.15 50.56 25.39
C VAL A 550 7.29 50.12 26.31
N GLY A 551 7.33 48.84 26.72
CA GLY A 551 8.40 48.32 27.54
C GLY A 551 8.41 46.82 27.71
N ASP A 552 9.62 46.28 27.87
CA ASP A 552 9.89 44.88 28.14
C ASP A 552 10.56 44.78 29.53
N VAL A 553 9.88 44.26 30.52
CA VAL A 553 10.39 44.17 31.88
C VAL A 553 10.95 42.78 32.15
N PRO A 554 12.26 42.66 32.42
CA PRO A 554 12.91 41.36 32.58
C PRO A 554 12.54 40.67 33.89
N LEU A 555 12.63 39.33 33.88
CA LEU A 555 12.59 38.53 35.10
C LEU A 555 13.99 38.55 35.72
N THR A 556 14.15 39.11 36.91
CA THR A 556 15.44 39.12 37.64
C THR A 556 15.26 38.51 39.03
N GLU A 557 16.28 37.77 39.48
CA GLU A 557 16.31 37.20 40.81
C GLU A 557 16.51 38.28 41.88
N GLU A 558 17.07 39.43 41.52
CA GLU A 558 17.26 40.60 42.40
C GLU A 558 15.95 41.27 42.84
N ALA A 559 14.83 40.98 42.15
CA ALA A 559 13.50 41.46 42.50
C ALA A 559 12.84 40.59 43.60
N ASN A 560 13.58 40.19 44.63
CA ASN A 560 13.01 39.51 45.80
C ASN A 560 12.05 40.41 46.61
N GLY A 561 11.83 41.67 46.18
CA GLY A 561 10.86 42.64 46.71
C GLY A 561 9.92 43.15 45.62
N SER A 562 8.74 43.61 46.02
CA SER A 562 7.75 44.25 45.14
C SER A 562 8.24 45.62 44.60
N ILE A 563 9.29 46.20 45.14
CA ILE A 563 9.96 47.45 44.69
C ILE A 563 11.33 47.09 44.10
N ALA A 564 11.55 47.45 42.87
CA ALA A 564 12.77 47.17 42.10
C ALA A 564 13.50 48.44 41.61
N VAL A 565 12.88 49.59 41.78
CA VAL A 565 13.44 50.91 41.40
C VAL A 565 13.75 51.70 42.66
N PHE A 566 15.02 52.08 42.81
CA PHE A 566 15.50 52.86 43.96
C PHE A 566 16.31 54.07 43.51
N GLU A 567 16.38 55.11 44.39
CA GLU A 567 17.21 56.26 44.17
C GLU A 567 18.70 55.86 44.14
N ASN A 568 19.44 56.38 43.15
CA ASN A 568 20.89 56.14 42.99
C ASN A 568 21.33 54.69 42.62
N GLN A 569 20.44 53.86 42.18
CA GLN A 569 20.75 52.52 41.65
C GLN A 569 20.66 52.48 40.12
N ASN A 570 21.73 52.00 39.48
CA ASN A 570 21.76 51.77 38.01
C ASN A 570 21.63 50.26 37.74
N THR A 571 20.58 49.65 38.22
CA THR A 571 20.21 48.25 37.95
C THR A 571 19.51 48.15 36.61
N LEU A 572 19.55 46.95 35.95
CA LEU A 572 18.80 46.68 34.75
C LEU A 572 17.31 47.05 34.87
N MET A 573 16.72 46.79 36.05
CA MET A 573 15.32 47.14 36.36
C MET A 573 15.11 48.66 36.39
N SER A 574 16.01 49.41 37.04
CA SER A 574 15.91 50.85 37.11
C SER A 574 15.95 51.46 35.71
N GLU A 575 16.88 51.00 34.84
CA GLU A 575 16.94 51.44 33.46
C GLU A 575 15.72 51.06 32.64
N THR A 576 15.19 49.82 32.84
CA THR A 576 13.96 49.39 32.19
C THR A 576 12.78 50.29 32.51
N PHE A 577 12.61 50.65 33.79
CA PHE A 577 11.54 51.56 34.21
C PHE A 577 11.80 53.02 33.83
N ARG A 578 13.05 53.46 33.67
CA ARG A 578 13.37 54.77 33.08
C ARG A 578 12.95 54.82 31.61
N ASN A 579 13.22 53.76 30.85
CA ASN A 579 12.81 53.66 29.45
C ASN A 579 11.30 53.60 29.34
N LEU A 580 10.63 52.72 30.16
CA LEU A 580 9.18 52.61 30.18
C LEU A 580 8.53 53.96 30.46
N ARG A 581 8.98 54.66 31.48
CA ARG A 581 8.53 56.02 31.82
C ARG A 581 8.70 56.97 30.65
N THR A 582 9.88 57.02 30.01
CA THR A 582 10.14 57.91 28.87
C THR A 582 9.19 57.61 27.69
N ASN A 583 8.95 56.33 27.36
CA ASN A 583 8.05 55.95 26.31
C ASN A 583 6.61 56.35 26.63
N LEU A 584 6.16 56.20 27.89
CA LEU A 584 4.81 56.59 28.28
C LEU A 584 4.66 58.10 28.28
N GLN A 585 5.72 58.87 28.64
CA GLN A 585 5.71 60.33 28.58
C GLN A 585 5.54 60.85 27.15
N PHE A 586 6.11 60.17 26.14
CA PHE A 586 5.89 60.52 24.72
C PHE A 586 4.47 60.23 24.20
N MET A 587 3.73 59.37 24.90
CA MET A 587 2.35 59.04 24.54
C MET A 587 1.34 59.99 25.23
N LEU A 588 1.74 60.72 26.28
CA LEU A 588 0.91 61.68 26.99
C LEU A 588 1.01 63.05 26.36
N GLU A 589 -0.11 63.72 26.14
CA GLU A 589 -0.15 65.14 25.79
C GLU A 589 0.04 66.06 27.01
N ASN A 590 0.27 67.36 26.78
CA ASN A 590 0.75 68.29 27.86
C ASN A 590 -0.18 68.37 29.06
N ASP A 591 -1.50 68.12 28.94
CA ASP A 591 -2.50 68.17 30.01
C ASP A 591 -2.91 66.80 30.56
N GLN A 592 -2.40 65.71 30.00
CA GLN A 592 -2.70 64.35 30.38
C GLN A 592 -1.82 63.88 31.51
N LYS A 593 -2.43 63.40 32.62
CA LYS A 593 -1.73 63.05 33.84
C LYS A 593 -2.09 61.69 34.42
N VAL A 594 -3.17 61.09 33.93
CA VAL A 594 -3.75 59.88 34.53
C VAL A 594 -3.38 58.64 33.70
N ILE A 595 -2.56 57.79 34.29
CA ILE A 595 -2.14 56.53 33.72
C ILE A 595 -2.83 55.37 34.42
N LEU A 596 -3.66 54.62 33.70
CA LEU A 596 -4.30 53.43 34.18
C LEU A 596 -3.42 52.22 33.88
N VAL A 597 -3.24 51.29 34.81
CA VAL A 597 -2.51 50.06 34.66
C VAL A 597 -3.44 48.89 34.94
N THR A 598 -3.59 48.01 33.95
CA THR A 598 -4.44 46.82 34.02
C THR A 598 -3.78 45.60 33.38
N SER A 599 -4.44 44.48 33.48
CA SER A 599 -4.02 43.20 32.88
C SER A 599 -5.25 42.34 32.55
N THR A 600 -5.10 41.22 31.84
CA THR A 600 -6.25 40.35 31.58
C THR A 600 -6.58 39.50 32.81
N VAL A 601 -5.56 38.89 33.43
CA VAL A 601 -5.74 38.02 34.61
C VAL A 601 -4.92 38.46 35.81
N SER A 602 -5.24 37.92 36.98
CA SER A 602 -4.46 38.20 38.20
C SER A 602 -3.10 37.52 38.12
N GLY A 603 -2.04 38.17 38.56
CA GLY A 603 -0.68 37.61 38.60
C GLY A 603 0.23 38.02 37.42
N GLU A 604 -0.24 38.84 36.47
CA GLU A 604 0.56 39.37 35.34
C GLU A 604 1.52 40.48 35.78
N GLY A 605 1.36 41.01 36.98
CA GLY A 605 2.29 41.99 37.56
C GLY A 605 1.86 43.45 37.43
N LYS A 606 0.56 43.75 37.21
CA LYS A 606 0.04 45.11 37.10
C LYS A 606 0.48 46.02 38.26
N SER A 607 0.29 45.56 39.54
CA SER A 607 0.68 46.37 40.72
C SER A 607 2.19 46.50 40.87
N PHE A 608 2.98 45.56 40.38
CA PHE A 608 4.43 45.68 40.29
C PHE A 608 4.83 46.77 39.28
N ILE A 609 4.21 46.75 38.09
CA ILE A 609 4.49 47.76 37.05
C ILE A 609 4.00 49.15 37.49
N SER A 610 2.78 49.27 38.04
CA SER A 610 2.22 50.56 38.52
C SER A 610 3.08 51.17 39.60
N SER A 611 3.50 50.37 40.62
CA SER A 611 4.30 50.85 41.73
C SER A 611 5.70 51.30 41.29
N ASN A 612 6.42 50.48 40.49
CA ASN A 612 7.77 50.84 40.06
C ASN A 612 7.77 51.98 39.03
N LEU A 613 6.71 52.11 38.23
CA LEU A 613 6.50 53.25 37.33
C LEU A 613 6.27 54.54 38.13
N ALA A 614 5.41 54.48 39.16
CA ALA A 614 5.18 55.62 40.05
C ALA A 614 6.46 56.11 40.74
N ILE A 615 7.26 55.14 41.26
CA ILE A 615 8.58 55.46 41.83
C ILE A 615 9.49 56.07 40.77
N SER A 616 9.57 55.49 39.56
CA SER A 616 10.43 56.04 38.50
C SER A 616 10.04 57.46 38.08
N LEU A 617 8.76 57.82 38.08
CA LEU A 617 8.25 59.13 37.81
C LEU A 617 8.57 60.09 38.98
N SER A 618 8.43 59.68 40.24
CA SER A 618 8.74 60.50 41.41
C SER A 618 10.21 60.84 41.55
N LEU A 619 11.10 59.95 41.12
CA LEU A 619 12.55 60.20 41.06
C LEU A 619 12.97 61.27 40.04
N LEU A 620 12.08 61.61 39.10
CA LEU A 620 12.26 62.74 38.18
C LEU A 620 11.93 64.08 38.81
N GLY A 621 11.62 64.11 40.09
CA GLY A 621 11.21 65.31 40.81
C GLY A 621 9.76 65.69 40.61
N LYS A 622 8.94 64.86 39.96
CA LYS A 622 7.52 65.08 39.77
C LYS A 622 6.71 64.58 40.96
N LYS A 623 5.69 65.32 41.32
CA LYS A 623 4.73 64.88 42.37
C LYS A 623 3.81 63.79 41.78
N VAL A 624 3.93 62.55 42.27
CA VAL A 624 3.21 61.40 41.75
C VAL A 624 2.34 60.84 42.86
N VAL A 625 1.10 60.49 42.51
CA VAL A 625 0.20 59.72 43.38
C VAL A 625 -0.14 58.38 42.71
N ILE A 626 0.01 57.30 43.45
CA ILE A 626 -0.49 55.98 43.02
C ILE A 626 -1.77 55.72 43.78
N VAL A 627 -2.81 55.36 43.07
CA VAL A 627 -4.15 55.12 43.58
C VAL A 627 -4.52 53.65 43.45
N GLY A 628 -4.84 52.96 44.52
CA GLY A 628 -5.28 51.57 44.55
C GLY A 628 -6.75 51.44 44.18
N LEU A 629 -7.06 51.26 42.87
CA LEU A 629 -8.41 51.04 42.35
C LEU A 629 -8.75 49.56 42.12
N ASP A 630 -7.82 48.64 42.40
CA ASP A 630 -8.17 47.24 42.64
C ASP A 630 -8.73 47.10 44.07
N ILE A 631 -9.94 47.64 44.26
CA ILE A 631 -10.59 47.67 45.60
C ILE A 631 -11.14 46.31 46.03
N ARG A 632 -11.06 45.27 45.16
CA ARG A 632 -11.39 43.90 45.50
C ARG A 632 -10.22 43.13 46.12
N LYS A 633 -9.01 43.36 45.59
CA LYS A 633 -7.76 42.76 46.06
C LYS A 633 -6.67 43.83 46.15
N PRO A 634 -6.68 44.71 47.17
CA PRO A 634 -5.73 45.80 47.27
C PRO A 634 -4.30 45.31 47.31
N GLY A 635 -3.60 45.32 46.17
CA GLY A 635 -2.21 44.85 46.01
C GLY A 635 -1.20 45.87 46.54
N LEU A 636 -1.46 47.15 46.41
CA LEU A 636 -0.56 48.24 46.82
C LEU A 636 -0.25 48.24 48.31
N ASN A 637 -1.22 47.88 49.17
CA ASN A 637 -1.02 47.78 50.59
C ASN A 637 0.14 46.85 50.96
N LYS A 638 0.30 45.76 50.19
CA LYS A 638 1.35 44.78 50.40
C LYS A 638 2.72 45.28 49.90
N ILE A 639 2.71 46.05 48.83
CA ILE A 639 3.91 46.59 48.20
C ILE A 639 4.53 47.70 49.06
N PHE A 640 3.71 48.60 49.60
CA PHE A 640 4.13 49.73 50.36
C PHE A 640 3.95 49.58 51.91
N ASN A 641 3.76 48.33 52.40
CA ASN A 641 3.61 47.95 53.78
C ASN A 641 2.51 48.74 54.55
N ILE A 642 1.41 49.09 53.85
CA ILE A 642 0.29 49.84 54.41
C ILE A 642 -0.64 48.88 55.16
N PRO A 643 -1.09 49.20 56.39
CA PRO A 643 -1.98 48.35 57.15
C PRO A 643 -3.30 48.10 56.41
N ARG A 644 -3.83 46.90 56.51
CA ARG A 644 -5.10 46.52 55.83
C ARG A 644 -6.36 47.27 56.26
N LYS A 645 -6.31 47.86 57.43
CA LYS A 645 -7.42 48.66 58.05
C LYS A 645 -7.32 50.13 57.72
N GLU A 646 -6.33 50.53 56.91
CA GLU A 646 -6.13 51.91 56.56
C GLU A 646 -7.29 52.42 55.71
N GLN A 647 -7.68 53.67 55.90
CA GLN A 647 -8.67 54.35 55.12
C GLN A 647 -8.05 54.74 53.74
N GLY A 648 -8.89 54.77 52.72
CA GLY A 648 -8.40 55.04 51.40
C GLY A 648 -9.52 55.54 50.48
N ILE A 649 -9.31 55.29 49.14
CA ILE A 649 -10.23 55.80 48.08
C ILE A 649 -11.68 55.31 48.30
N THR A 650 -11.92 54.09 48.78
CA THR A 650 -13.28 53.56 49.01
C THR A 650 -14.07 54.38 50.05
N GLN A 651 -13.41 54.92 51.05
CA GLN A 651 -14.04 55.77 52.01
C GLN A 651 -14.46 57.14 51.44
N TYR A 652 -13.62 57.72 50.60
CA TYR A 652 -13.97 58.93 49.84
C TYR A 652 -15.10 58.70 48.87
N LEU A 653 -15.02 57.61 48.03
CA LEU A 653 -16.06 57.27 47.05
C LEU A 653 -17.42 57.03 47.70
N SER A 654 -17.43 56.53 48.94
CA SER A 654 -18.65 56.30 49.73
C SER A 654 -19.20 57.59 50.39
N ASN A 655 -18.35 58.52 50.78
CA ASN A 655 -18.70 59.79 51.38
C ASN A 655 -17.81 60.92 50.76
N PRO A 656 -18.23 61.55 49.65
CA PRO A 656 -17.45 62.56 48.94
C PRO A 656 -17.32 63.91 49.67
N ASP A 657 -17.99 64.15 50.79
CA ASP A 657 -17.92 65.35 51.58
C ASP A 657 -16.62 65.43 52.42
N LYS A 658 -15.91 64.29 52.52
CA LYS A 658 -14.60 64.24 53.14
C LYS A 658 -13.54 64.82 52.25
N ASN A 659 -12.51 65.41 52.81
CA ASN A 659 -11.37 65.88 52.04
C ASN A 659 -10.54 64.68 51.55
N LEU A 660 -10.40 64.53 50.23
CA LEU A 660 -9.64 63.41 49.63
C LEU A 660 -8.17 63.37 50.03
N MET A 661 -7.59 64.57 50.28
CA MET A 661 -6.15 64.66 50.62
C MET A 661 -5.84 64.06 51.99
N ASP A 662 -6.82 63.91 52.88
CA ASP A 662 -6.63 63.27 54.20
C ASP A 662 -6.37 61.77 54.12
N PHE A 663 -6.70 61.14 52.96
CA PHE A 663 -6.47 59.74 52.70
C PHE A 663 -5.18 59.48 51.88
N VAL A 664 -4.52 60.54 51.43
CA VAL A 664 -3.28 60.48 50.66
C VAL A 664 -2.10 60.49 51.66
N GLN A 665 -1.28 59.47 51.57
CA GLN A 665 -0.12 59.26 52.40
C GLN A 665 1.19 59.45 51.64
N PRO A 666 2.22 60.08 52.26
CA PRO A 666 3.55 60.11 51.65
C PRO A 666 4.15 58.67 51.69
N SER A 667 4.94 58.36 50.68
CA SER A 667 5.66 57.09 50.57
C SER A 667 7.03 57.20 51.26
N ASP A 668 7.45 56.17 52.01
CA ASP A 668 8.83 56.05 52.52
C ASP A 668 9.88 55.81 51.40
N VAL A 669 9.47 55.45 50.18
CA VAL A 669 10.38 55.12 49.11
C VAL A 669 10.92 56.33 48.35
N SER A 670 10.12 57.43 48.20
CA SER A 670 10.50 58.66 47.52
C SER A 670 9.71 59.85 48.08
N LYS A 671 10.37 60.99 48.29
CA LYS A 671 9.78 62.22 48.83
C LYS A 671 8.66 62.78 47.96
N ASN A 672 8.65 62.52 46.69
CA ASN A 672 7.66 63.00 45.72
C ASN A 672 6.61 61.97 45.37
N LEU A 673 6.60 60.79 46.05
CA LEU A 673 5.65 59.74 45.85
C LEU A 673 4.62 59.74 46.95
N PHE A 674 3.36 59.74 46.57
CA PHE A 674 2.22 59.65 47.43
C PHE A 674 1.34 58.46 47.10
N ILE A 675 0.69 57.87 48.08
CA ILE A 675 -0.11 56.72 47.95
C ILE A 675 -1.50 56.97 48.42
N LEU A 676 -2.50 56.67 47.57
CA LEU A 676 -3.89 56.62 47.97
C LEU A 676 -4.33 55.18 47.99
N PRO A 677 -4.32 54.51 49.11
CA PRO A 677 -4.64 53.10 49.19
C PRO A 677 -6.10 52.81 48.80
N GLY A 678 -6.40 51.57 48.45
CA GLY A 678 -7.75 51.15 48.07
C GLY A 678 -8.75 51.29 49.23
N GLY A 679 -8.28 51.17 50.49
CA GLY A 679 -9.08 51.18 51.67
C GLY A 679 -9.74 49.85 51.98
N THR A 680 -10.79 49.85 52.79
CA THR A 680 -11.56 48.64 53.12
C THR A 680 -12.34 48.13 51.87
N VAL A 681 -12.34 46.84 51.69
CA VAL A 681 -13.07 46.19 50.53
C VAL A 681 -14.58 46.43 50.72
N PRO A 682 -15.22 47.15 49.78
CA PRO A 682 -16.64 47.42 49.88
C PRO A 682 -17.47 46.17 49.41
N PRO A 683 -18.75 46.07 49.85
CA PRO A 683 -19.62 44.98 49.43
C PRO A 683 -20.03 45.06 47.95
N ASN A 684 -20.06 46.25 47.34
CA ASN A 684 -20.42 46.53 45.96
C ASN A 684 -19.35 47.41 45.26
N PRO A 685 -18.24 46.81 44.85
CA PRO A 685 -17.11 47.53 44.26
C PRO A 685 -17.46 48.23 42.95
N THR A 686 -18.21 47.57 42.08
CA THR A 686 -18.52 48.08 40.76
C THR A 686 -19.38 49.34 40.80
N GLU A 687 -20.41 49.34 41.62
CA GLU A 687 -21.31 50.48 41.82
C GLU A 687 -20.60 51.68 42.45
N LEU A 688 -19.63 51.38 43.29
CA LEU A 688 -18.86 52.44 43.96
C LEU A 688 -17.95 53.16 42.96
N LEU A 689 -17.31 52.41 42.06
CA LEU A 689 -16.46 52.97 41.02
C LEU A 689 -17.24 53.66 39.91
N ALA A 690 -18.53 53.35 39.72
CA ALA A 690 -19.42 53.97 38.72
C ALA A 690 -19.87 55.37 39.12
N ARG A 691 -19.72 55.79 40.41
CA ARG A 691 -20.20 57.07 40.90
C ARG A 691 -19.36 58.25 40.39
N ASP A 692 -19.96 59.43 40.23
CA ASP A 692 -19.30 60.71 39.91
C ASP A 692 -18.26 61.11 40.97
N SER A 693 -18.27 60.49 42.16
CA SER A 693 -17.24 60.72 43.23
C SER A 693 -15.84 60.28 42.71
N LEU A 694 -15.72 59.33 41.83
CA LEU A 694 -14.43 58.98 41.24
C LEU A 694 -13.91 60.08 40.34
N ASP A 695 -14.76 60.68 39.52
CA ASP A 695 -14.40 61.80 38.61
C ASP A 695 -13.93 63.00 39.44
N LYS A 696 -14.67 63.33 40.52
CA LYS A 696 -14.28 64.40 41.49
C LYS A 696 -12.96 64.10 42.17
N ALA A 697 -12.73 62.82 42.55
CA ALA A 697 -11.47 62.40 43.15
C ALA A 697 -10.31 62.66 42.20
N ILE A 698 -10.44 62.24 40.94
CA ILE A 698 -9.37 62.41 39.93
C ILE A 698 -9.14 63.90 39.60
N GLU A 699 -10.15 64.72 39.54
CA GLU A 699 -10.03 66.19 39.39
C GLU A 699 -9.25 66.82 40.53
N VAL A 700 -9.51 66.45 41.76
CA VAL A 700 -8.76 66.89 42.96
C VAL A 700 -7.32 66.47 42.86
N LEU A 701 -7.01 65.21 42.46
CA LEU A 701 -5.68 64.70 42.27
C LEU A 701 -4.94 65.40 41.16
N LYS A 702 -5.62 65.67 39.98
CA LYS A 702 -5.02 66.40 38.81
C LYS A 702 -4.53 67.79 39.17
N LYS A 703 -5.15 68.50 40.20
CA LYS A 703 -4.75 69.83 40.72
C LYS A 703 -3.50 69.75 41.57
N ASN A 704 -3.27 68.64 42.27
CA ASN A 704 -2.24 68.55 43.33
C ASN A 704 -0.99 67.75 42.86
N PHE A 705 -1.12 66.92 41.82
CA PHE A 705 -0.11 65.97 41.33
C PHE A 705 0.20 66.19 39.87
N ASP A 706 1.45 65.89 39.49
CA ASP A 706 1.90 65.92 38.08
C ASP A 706 1.50 64.63 37.36
N TYR A 707 1.50 63.49 38.08
CA TYR A 707 1.10 62.19 37.55
C TYR A 707 0.24 61.43 38.54
N ILE A 708 -0.76 60.73 38.03
CA ILE A 708 -1.69 59.89 38.78
C ILE A 708 -1.64 58.48 38.17
N ILE A 709 -1.18 57.53 38.94
CA ILE A 709 -1.11 56.13 38.50
C ILE A 709 -2.27 55.35 39.12
N LEU A 710 -3.11 54.77 38.27
CA LEU A 710 -4.28 54.00 38.74
C LEU A 710 -3.93 52.50 38.63
N ASP A 711 -3.72 51.85 39.78
CA ASP A 711 -3.56 50.39 39.86
C ASP A 711 -4.96 49.75 39.91
N THR A 712 -5.39 49.11 38.82
CA THR A 712 -6.78 48.62 38.68
C THR A 712 -6.86 47.09 38.72
N ALA A 713 -8.06 46.56 38.82
CA ALA A 713 -8.34 45.14 38.74
C ALA A 713 -8.07 44.60 37.30
N PRO A 714 -7.87 43.30 37.12
CA PRO A 714 -7.72 42.71 35.78
C PRO A 714 -8.98 42.92 34.94
N VAL A 715 -8.85 43.52 33.72
CA VAL A 715 -9.97 43.85 32.82
C VAL A 715 -10.66 42.61 32.28
N GLY A 716 -9.98 41.48 32.17
CA GLY A 716 -10.56 40.22 31.71
C GLY A 716 -11.38 39.48 32.77
N MET A 717 -11.29 39.90 34.04
CA MET A 717 -11.97 39.24 35.15
C MET A 717 -13.17 40.04 35.67
N VAL A 718 -13.09 41.36 35.63
CA VAL A 718 -14.11 42.27 36.19
C VAL A 718 -14.25 43.54 35.36
N THR A 719 -15.43 44.13 35.37
CA THR A 719 -15.76 45.36 34.64
C THR A 719 -15.27 46.64 35.30
N ASP A 720 -14.74 46.53 36.49
CA ASP A 720 -14.32 47.67 37.36
C ASP A 720 -13.32 48.57 36.61
N THR A 721 -12.35 47.96 35.89
CA THR A 721 -11.33 48.69 35.13
C THR A 721 -11.93 49.48 33.97
N LEU A 722 -12.98 48.98 33.32
CA LEU A 722 -13.66 49.70 32.23
C LEU A 722 -14.38 50.93 32.79
N LEU A 723 -14.93 50.86 34.00
CA LEU A 723 -15.54 52.01 34.66
C LEU A 723 -14.47 53.07 35.06
N VAL A 724 -13.32 52.60 35.50
CA VAL A 724 -12.16 53.48 35.82
C VAL A 724 -11.57 54.08 34.54
N GLY A 725 -11.63 53.35 33.41
CA GLY A 725 -11.08 53.78 32.12
C GLY A 725 -11.58 55.15 31.65
N ARG A 726 -12.80 55.58 32.06
CA ARG A 726 -13.37 56.89 31.70
C ARG A 726 -12.59 58.09 32.19
N VAL A 727 -11.81 57.95 33.27
CA VAL A 727 -11.03 59.01 33.87
C VAL A 727 -9.52 58.89 33.54
N ALA A 728 -9.13 57.88 32.81
CA ALA A 728 -7.77 57.64 32.38
C ALA A 728 -7.43 58.38 31.08
N ASP A 729 -6.27 58.99 31.02
CA ASP A 729 -5.74 59.66 29.85
C ASP A 729 -4.93 58.68 28.96
N LEU A 730 -4.27 57.70 29.60
CA LEU A 730 -3.49 56.61 29.00
C LEU A 730 -3.74 55.29 29.72
N SER A 731 -3.84 54.21 29.00
CA SER A 731 -4.04 52.87 29.53
C SER A 731 -2.88 51.96 29.22
N VAL A 732 -2.31 51.32 30.22
CA VAL A 732 -1.18 50.37 30.11
C VAL A 732 -1.72 48.96 30.35
N TYR A 733 -1.69 48.13 29.34
CA TYR A 733 -1.98 46.71 29.47
C TYR A 733 -0.71 45.91 29.79
N VAL A 734 -0.72 45.19 30.87
CA VAL A 734 0.41 44.38 31.31
C VAL A 734 0.13 42.91 30.96
N CYS A 735 0.94 42.34 30.08
CA CYS A 735 0.99 40.92 29.87
C CYS A 735 2.29 40.30 30.42
N ARG A 736 2.28 39.04 30.78
CA ARG A 736 3.44 38.37 31.40
C ARG A 736 3.91 37.21 30.53
N ALA A 737 5.20 37.19 30.23
CA ALA A 737 5.84 36.09 29.50
C ALA A 737 5.69 34.76 30.27
N ASP A 738 5.52 33.67 29.57
CA ASP A 738 5.29 32.29 30.05
C ASP A 738 4.01 32.16 30.96
N TYR A 739 3.19 33.20 31.05
CA TYR A 739 2.01 33.22 31.89
C TYR A 739 0.73 33.56 31.12
N THR A 740 0.69 34.73 30.47
CA THR A 740 -0.47 35.21 29.68
C THR A 740 -0.69 34.33 28.48
N ARG A 741 -1.93 33.93 28.22
CA ARG A 741 -2.30 33.12 27.05
C ARG A 741 -2.42 34.02 25.82
N LYS A 742 -2.03 33.50 24.66
CA LYS A 742 -2.15 34.21 23.37
C LYS A 742 -3.58 34.61 23.06
N ALA A 743 -4.56 33.80 23.42
CA ALA A 743 -5.98 34.07 23.24
C ALA A 743 -6.49 35.30 24.04
N GLU A 744 -5.79 35.74 25.10
CA GLU A 744 -6.20 36.91 25.90
C GLU A 744 -6.09 38.23 25.12
N PHE A 745 -5.25 38.26 24.08
CA PHE A 745 -5.10 39.43 23.21
C PHE A 745 -6.34 39.75 22.37
N THR A 746 -7.19 38.79 22.11
CA THR A 746 -8.47 39.03 21.43
C THR A 746 -9.30 40.05 22.19
N LEU A 747 -9.42 39.86 23.50
CA LEU A 747 -10.14 40.80 24.37
C LEU A 747 -9.51 42.20 24.34
N ILE A 748 -8.19 42.26 24.41
CA ILE A 748 -7.49 43.55 24.48
C ILE A 748 -7.59 44.29 23.14
N ASN A 749 -7.51 43.60 22.03
CA ASN A 749 -7.74 44.21 20.73
C ASN A 749 -9.19 44.73 20.57
N GLU A 750 -10.18 43.94 21.01
CA GLU A 750 -11.58 44.40 21.06
C GLU A 750 -11.78 45.67 21.92
N LEU A 751 -11.10 45.75 23.05
CA LEU A 751 -11.16 46.93 23.92
C LEU A 751 -10.49 48.15 23.28
N ALA A 752 -9.41 47.94 22.57
CA ALA A 752 -8.73 49.00 21.80
C ALA A 752 -9.60 49.52 20.64
N ASP A 753 -10.12 48.58 19.81
CA ASP A 753 -10.95 48.89 18.65
C ASP A 753 -12.27 49.62 19.05
N SER A 754 -12.81 49.28 20.23
CA SER A 754 -14.01 49.91 20.75
C SER A 754 -13.76 51.20 21.57
N ASN A 755 -12.50 51.66 21.65
CA ASN A 755 -12.07 52.86 22.42
C ASN A 755 -12.53 52.87 23.87
N LYS A 756 -12.68 51.69 24.51
CA LYS A 756 -13.13 51.59 25.91
C LYS A 756 -12.03 51.92 26.90
N LEU A 757 -10.76 51.88 26.46
CA LEU A 757 -9.60 52.29 27.23
C LEU A 757 -8.81 53.30 26.38
N SER A 758 -8.57 54.49 26.95
CA SER A 758 -7.91 55.59 26.25
C SER A 758 -6.43 55.27 26.00
N ASN A 759 -5.92 55.55 24.79
CA ASN A 759 -4.50 55.45 24.41
C ASN A 759 -3.85 54.17 24.90
N LEU A 760 -4.45 52.99 24.58
CA LEU A 760 -4.01 51.72 25.06
C LEU A 760 -2.64 51.33 24.53
N CYS A 761 -1.72 50.96 25.40
CA CYS A 761 -0.41 50.42 25.09
C CYS A 761 -0.07 49.17 25.90
N THR A 762 0.93 48.42 25.48
CA THR A 762 1.26 47.11 26.07
C THR A 762 2.64 47.13 26.74
N VAL A 763 2.74 46.49 27.90
CA VAL A 763 4.00 46.20 28.61
C VAL A 763 4.14 44.71 28.81
N ILE A 764 5.29 44.16 28.42
CA ILE A 764 5.59 42.74 28.63
C ILE A 764 6.39 42.60 29.91
N ASN A 765 5.84 41.89 30.88
CA ASN A 765 6.46 41.66 32.19
C ASN A 765 7.04 40.24 32.29
N GLY A 766 8.10 40.08 33.10
CA GLY A 766 8.68 38.80 33.46
C GLY A 766 9.41 38.09 32.29
N LEU A 767 10.04 38.86 31.42
CA LEU A 767 10.77 38.34 30.31
C LEU A 767 12.07 37.67 30.75
N ASP A 768 12.21 36.36 30.55
CA ASP A 768 13.42 35.60 30.85
C ASP A 768 14.52 35.86 29.81
N LEU A 769 15.52 36.65 30.24
CA LEU A 769 16.66 36.98 29.39
C LEU A 769 17.61 35.82 29.17
N GLN A 770 17.62 34.77 30.01
CA GLN A 770 18.46 33.60 29.87
C GLN A 770 17.92 32.64 28.79
N LYS A 771 16.61 32.53 28.64
CA LYS A 771 15.98 31.80 27.56
C LYS A 771 16.33 32.40 26.18
N LYS A 772 16.64 33.68 26.10
CA LYS A 772 17.06 34.38 24.86
C LYS A 772 18.44 33.99 24.33
N LYS A 773 19.28 33.28 25.10
CA LYS A 773 20.62 32.86 24.64
C LYS A 773 20.63 31.80 23.55
N TYR A 774 19.49 31.15 23.29
CA TYR A 774 19.34 30.05 22.29
C TYR A 774 18.32 30.36 21.20
N GLY A 775 18.38 31.54 20.60
CA GLY A 775 17.64 31.83 19.36
C GLY A 775 16.36 32.63 19.60
N TYR A 776 16.25 33.66 18.96
CA TYR A 776 15.25 34.69 18.69
C TYR A 776 15.75 36.10 19.03
N TYR A 777 16.56 36.64 18.14
CA TYR A 777 16.83 38.07 18.12
C TYR A 777 16.86 38.58 16.67
N TYR A 778 15.69 38.79 16.08
CA TYR A 778 15.54 39.73 14.98
C TYR A 778 14.53 40.79 15.45
N GLY A 779 15.03 41.95 15.87
CA GLY A 779 14.16 43.06 16.24
C GLY A 779 14.81 44.21 16.99
N TYR A 780 16.04 44.08 17.44
CA TYR A 780 16.73 45.23 18.07
C TYR A 780 18.07 45.48 17.38
N GLY A 781 18.04 45.77 16.07
CA GLY A 781 19.23 46.01 15.24
C GLY A 781 19.89 47.37 15.40
N LYS A 782 19.45 48.24 16.32
CA LYS A 782 20.11 49.57 16.50
C LYS A 782 20.37 49.97 17.95
N TYR A 783 19.73 49.35 18.95
CA TYR A 783 19.94 49.75 20.37
C TYR A 783 20.62 48.68 21.24
N GLY A 784 20.85 47.49 20.74
CA GLY A 784 21.48 46.37 21.50
C GLY A 784 23.00 46.46 21.70
N LYS A 785 23.66 47.44 21.18
CA LYS A 785 25.13 47.64 21.33
C LYS A 785 25.56 48.28 22.63
N TYR A 786 24.61 48.79 23.44
CA TYR A 786 24.92 49.56 24.66
C TYR A 786 24.81 48.81 25.99
N TYR A 787 24.20 47.60 26.03
CA TYR A 787 24.04 46.86 27.28
C TYR A 787 24.54 45.44 27.21
N GLY A 788 25.81 45.27 26.84
CA GLY A 788 26.48 43.96 26.89
C GLY A 788 27.27 43.80 28.18
N TYR A 789 26.61 43.58 29.34
CA TYR A 789 27.27 43.06 30.52
C TYR A 789 27.20 41.54 30.54
N GLY A 790 28.05 40.89 29.72
CA GLY A 790 28.36 39.47 29.86
C GLY A 790 29.74 39.35 30.52
N LYS A 791 29.83 38.64 31.62
CA LYS A 791 31.09 38.22 32.21
C LYS A 791 32.03 37.68 31.14
N ARG A 792 33.06 38.51 30.83
CA ARG A 792 34.23 38.03 30.08
C ARG A 792 35.38 38.06 31.08
N TYR A 793 35.96 36.91 31.36
CA TYR A 793 37.24 36.74 32.00
C TYR A 793 38.27 37.70 31.38
N GLY A 794 39.04 38.32 32.23
CA GLY A 794 39.91 39.38 31.92
C GLY A 794 41.03 39.04 30.96
N TYR A 795 41.29 39.99 30.14
CA TYR A 795 42.61 40.43 29.73
C TYR A 795 42.52 41.96 29.63
N GLY A 796 43.26 42.58 30.52
CA GLY A 796 43.33 44.04 30.65
C GLY A 796 44.08 44.64 29.46
N TYR A 797 43.59 45.78 28.96
CA TYR A 797 44.38 46.79 28.30
C TYR A 797 44.16 48.10 29.06
N GLY A 798 45.15 48.42 29.90
CA GLY A 798 45.33 49.76 30.42
C GLY A 798 45.93 50.65 29.38
N TYR A 799 45.35 51.85 29.21
CA TYR A 799 46.03 52.98 28.65
C TYR A 799 46.85 53.58 29.77
N GLY A 800 48.17 53.69 29.54
CA GLY A 800 49.10 54.32 30.44
C GLY A 800 50.49 54.39 29.80
N GLU A 801 50.83 55.54 29.34
CA GLU A 801 52.06 56.07 28.77
C GLU A 801 53.41 55.44 29.20
N GLN A 802 54.32 55.58 28.20
CA GLN A 802 55.72 55.91 28.25
C GLN A 802 56.84 54.87 28.43
N HIS A 803 57.61 54.83 27.30
CA HIS A 803 59.04 54.78 27.22
C HIS A 803 59.91 53.99 28.21
N ARG A 804 60.64 53.02 27.67
CA ARG A 804 62.08 52.94 27.58
C ARG A 804 62.57 51.57 27.06
N VAL A 805 63.08 51.60 25.86
CA VAL A 805 64.46 51.32 25.41
C VAL A 805 65.32 50.42 26.31
N LYS A 806 65.78 49.37 25.63
CA LYS A 806 67.12 48.70 25.70
C LYS A 806 67.21 47.32 26.29
N ASP A 807 67.71 46.52 25.38
CA ASP A 807 68.83 45.53 25.49
C ASP A 807 68.62 44.33 26.38
N GLU A 808 68.57 43.15 25.86
CA GLU A 808 69.47 42.22 25.20
C GLU A 808 68.74 41.14 24.51
#